data_c27fc4fe9e9c69094409c2993868ef3e
#
_entry.id   c27fc4fe9e9c69094409c2993868ef3e
#
_cell.length_a   1.000
_cell.length_b   1.000
_cell.length_c   1.000
_cell.angle_alpha   90.00
_cell.angle_beta   90.00
_cell.angle_gamma   90.00
#
_symmetry.space_group_name_H-M   'P 1'
#
loop_
_entity.id
_entity.type
_entity.pdbx_description
1 polymer ?
#
loop_
_entity_poly.entity_id
_entity_poly.type
_entity_poly.pdbx_seq_one_letter_code
_entity_poly.pdbx_strand_id
1 'polypeptide(L)'
;MTGMLMAGSVANAATPKIEDFKYSVDKFADIEILRYRVPDFETLSLKQKELVYFLNQAALEGRDIFYDQNNKYNLCIRRTLEAVYLNFKGDRNSSDFDHLTTYLKRVWMGNGIHHHYSQDKYIPDFSATYFKQLVKSIAPSKLPLAKGETVDMLILKITPIMFDPKVYPKRTNQSEGVDLIKTSANNYYEGVTQPEVEAFYGKMKDPNDSTPVSYGLNSKLVKEKGLLIEKIYKVGGLYTAAISSIVGWLEKAVKFAENDKQKGVITSLIDFYRTGDLKKYDDYSIRWVEDLSSQVDFVNGFTETYGDPLGMKASWESIVNFKNIEATKRTEIISANAQWFEDHSPVDAQFKKETVKGVSAKVITAAILAGDCYPSTPIGVNLPNSNWIRHEHGSKSVTIENITEAYDQASLGNGFAEEFMWSDIERSRAKDFASLTNNLHTDLHECLGHGSGKLLPGVDPDALKAYGSTIEEARADLFGLYYMGDPKMTELGLLPDKDAYKAEYYSYIMNGLMTQLTRVQPDKNIEEAHMRNRQLIAYWVYEKGMTDKVIEIVKRDEKTYVVINDYEKLRTLFGRLLAEIQRIKSTGDFEGGKTLVENYGVKVNQPLHVEVLERYKKLNLAPYRGFVNPVYTLVKNEKDMISDVSISYTEGYVDQHLRYSKDYSRLPTNN
;
A
#
# COMPACT_ATOMS: atom_id res chain seq x y z
N MET A 1 -57.85 -5.92 12.55
CA MET A 1 -56.83 -4.92 12.20
C MET A 1 -55.64 -5.63 11.64
N THR A 2 -55.56 -5.65 10.32
CA THR A 2 -54.55 -6.39 9.53
C THR A 2 -53.34 -5.47 9.37
N GLY A 3 -52.25 -5.80 10.04
CA GLY A 3 -50.97 -5.08 9.90
C GLY A 3 -50.28 -5.47 8.63
N MET A 4 -50.23 -4.56 7.68
CA MET A 4 -49.53 -4.68 6.42
C MET A 4 -48.02 -4.44 6.65
N LEU A 5 -47.23 -5.51 6.68
CA LEU A 5 -45.78 -5.43 6.65
C LEU A 5 -45.37 -4.95 5.24
N MET A 6 -44.93 -3.72 5.15
CA MET A 6 -44.26 -3.20 3.97
C MET A 6 -42.88 -3.84 3.88
N ALA A 7 -42.72 -4.83 3.02
CA ALA A 7 -41.43 -5.28 2.55
C ALA A 7 -40.84 -4.18 1.63
N GLY A 8 -39.96 -3.37 2.17
CA GLY A 8 -39.18 -2.43 1.37
C GLY A 8 -38.28 -3.23 0.42
N SER A 9 -38.55 -3.17 -0.87
CA SER A 9 -37.62 -3.62 -1.89
C SER A 9 -36.36 -2.76 -1.80
N VAL A 10 -35.25 -3.34 -1.32
CA VAL A 10 -33.92 -2.75 -1.47
C VAL A 10 -33.61 -2.81 -2.96
N ALA A 11 -33.86 -1.73 -3.68
CA ALA A 11 -33.43 -1.59 -5.05
C ALA A 11 -31.90 -1.71 -5.05
N ASN A 12 -31.36 -2.57 -5.91
CA ASN A 12 -29.92 -2.60 -6.21
C ASN A 12 -29.54 -1.20 -6.70
N ALA A 13 -28.82 -0.45 -5.86
CA ALA A 13 -28.30 0.85 -6.27
C ALA A 13 -27.10 0.58 -7.19
N ALA A 14 -27.22 0.91 -8.47
CA ALA A 14 -26.09 0.92 -9.38
C ALA A 14 -24.92 1.72 -8.76
N THR A 15 -23.68 1.35 -9.12
CA THR A 15 -22.49 2.11 -8.67
C THR A 15 -22.70 3.59 -8.99
N PRO A 16 -22.58 4.51 -8.04
CA PRO A 16 -22.80 5.94 -8.25
C PRO A 16 -21.89 6.47 -9.34
N LYS A 17 -22.36 7.44 -10.14
CA LYS A 17 -21.52 8.14 -11.11
C LYS A 17 -20.39 8.89 -10.41
N ILE A 18 -19.29 9.15 -11.12
CA ILE A 18 -18.11 9.84 -10.57
C ILE A 18 -18.49 11.20 -9.98
N GLU A 19 -19.27 11.98 -10.71
CA GLU A 19 -19.71 13.33 -10.32
C GLU A 19 -20.62 13.39 -9.08
N ASP A 20 -21.31 12.29 -8.78
CA ASP A 20 -22.27 12.20 -7.67
C ASP A 20 -21.66 11.52 -6.42
N PHE A 21 -20.43 11.01 -6.52
CA PHE A 21 -19.83 10.22 -5.46
C PHE A 21 -19.01 11.08 -4.49
N LYS A 22 -19.32 11.01 -3.21
CA LYS A 22 -18.59 11.72 -2.17
C LYS A 22 -17.34 10.95 -1.75
N TYR A 23 -16.19 11.31 -2.29
CA TYR A 23 -14.92 10.63 -2.00
C TYR A 23 -14.39 10.92 -0.58
N SER A 24 -14.35 12.17 -0.14
CA SER A 24 -13.88 12.51 1.21
C SER A 24 -14.92 12.16 2.28
N VAL A 25 -14.51 11.43 3.30
CA VAL A 25 -15.37 10.88 4.37
C VAL A 25 -15.11 11.54 5.71
N ASP A 26 -13.84 11.67 6.08
CA ASP A 26 -13.40 12.18 7.39
C ASP A 26 -12.02 12.85 7.25
N LYS A 27 -11.72 13.77 8.16
CA LYS A 27 -10.41 14.42 8.23
C LYS A 27 -10.06 14.66 9.68
N PHE A 28 -8.88 14.21 10.08
CA PHE A 28 -8.38 14.38 11.44
C PHE A 28 -6.85 14.41 11.43
N ALA A 29 -6.28 15.27 12.24
CA ALA A 29 -4.84 15.49 12.31
C ALA A 29 -4.24 15.73 10.90
N ASP A 30 -3.29 14.92 10.49
CA ASP A 30 -2.60 14.94 9.20
C ASP A 30 -3.16 13.92 8.19
N ILE A 31 -4.36 13.37 8.44
CA ILE A 31 -4.96 12.26 7.68
C ILE A 31 -6.32 12.68 7.11
N GLU A 32 -6.55 12.35 5.84
CA GLU A 32 -7.86 12.38 5.19
C GLU A 32 -8.29 10.95 4.85
N ILE A 33 -9.53 10.61 5.20
CA ILE A 33 -10.13 9.32 4.86
C ILE A 33 -11.00 9.47 3.63
N LEU A 34 -10.73 8.65 2.65
CA LEU A 34 -11.44 8.59 1.39
C LEU A 34 -12.35 7.37 1.31
N ARG A 35 -13.22 7.40 0.35
CA ARG A 35 -14.05 6.31 -0.10
C ARG A 35 -13.69 6.01 -1.55
N TYR A 36 -13.77 4.77 -1.98
CA TYR A 36 -13.57 4.39 -3.38
C TYR A 36 -14.81 3.71 -3.93
N ARG A 37 -15.07 3.92 -5.23
CA ARG A 37 -16.12 3.22 -5.96
C ARG A 37 -15.62 1.83 -6.38
N VAL A 38 -16.55 0.95 -6.67
CA VAL A 38 -16.28 -0.37 -7.26
C VAL A 38 -16.98 -0.43 -8.61
N PRO A 39 -16.45 0.25 -9.64
CA PRO A 39 -17.05 0.24 -10.97
C PRO A 39 -17.12 -1.18 -11.52
N ASP A 40 -18.09 -1.42 -12.40
CA ASP A 40 -18.32 -2.69 -13.10
C ASP A 40 -18.68 -3.89 -12.23
N PHE A 41 -18.86 -3.73 -10.92
CA PHE A 41 -19.32 -4.82 -10.06
C PHE A 41 -20.65 -5.41 -10.53
N GLU A 42 -21.55 -4.57 -11.05
CA GLU A 42 -22.86 -4.99 -11.56
C GLU A 42 -22.77 -5.87 -12.82
N THR A 43 -21.65 -5.83 -13.53
CA THR A 43 -21.41 -6.65 -14.73
C THR A 43 -21.02 -8.09 -14.38
N LEU A 44 -20.59 -8.32 -13.14
CA LEU A 44 -20.24 -9.66 -12.66
C LEU A 44 -21.47 -10.57 -12.60
N SER A 45 -21.29 -11.83 -12.98
CA SER A 45 -22.32 -12.87 -12.76
C SER A 45 -22.61 -13.06 -11.27
N LEU A 46 -23.80 -13.55 -10.93
CA LEU A 46 -24.14 -13.84 -9.53
C LEU A 46 -23.09 -14.72 -8.85
N LYS A 47 -22.58 -15.75 -9.54
CA LYS A 47 -21.53 -16.63 -9.02
C LYS A 47 -20.24 -15.87 -8.67
N GLN A 48 -19.85 -14.91 -9.51
CA GLN A 48 -18.67 -14.05 -9.24
C GLN A 48 -18.94 -13.08 -8.11
N LYS A 49 -20.12 -12.46 -8.03
CA LYS A 49 -20.52 -11.61 -6.90
C LYS A 49 -20.49 -12.36 -5.57
N GLU A 50 -20.99 -13.61 -5.55
CA GLU A 50 -20.91 -14.49 -4.38
C GLU A 50 -19.47 -14.82 -4.02
N LEU A 51 -18.62 -15.12 -5.01
CA LEU A 51 -17.18 -15.35 -4.79
C LEU A 51 -16.53 -14.13 -4.14
N VAL A 52 -16.73 -12.93 -4.69
CA VAL A 52 -16.24 -11.66 -4.11
C VAL A 52 -16.72 -11.52 -2.66
N TYR A 53 -18.02 -11.76 -2.39
CA TYR A 53 -18.57 -11.67 -1.04
C TYR A 53 -17.85 -12.59 -0.05
N PHE A 54 -17.68 -13.88 -0.39
CA PHE A 54 -17.04 -14.84 0.53
C PHE A 54 -15.55 -14.58 0.72
N LEU A 55 -14.84 -14.14 -0.32
CA LEU A 55 -13.46 -13.70 -0.22
C LEU A 55 -13.33 -12.43 0.63
N ASN A 56 -14.26 -11.47 0.52
CA ASN A 56 -14.30 -10.26 1.36
C ASN A 56 -14.47 -10.62 2.84
N GLN A 57 -15.32 -11.60 3.17
CA GLN A 57 -15.45 -12.07 4.54
C GLN A 57 -14.15 -12.68 5.05
N ALA A 58 -13.48 -13.51 4.24
CA ALA A 58 -12.18 -14.09 4.59
C ALA A 58 -11.11 -13.00 4.80
N ALA A 59 -11.13 -11.94 3.99
CA ALA A 59 -10.23 -10.80 4.12
C ALA A 59 -10.41 -10.06 5.45
N LEU A 60 -11.63 -9.82 5.89
CA LEU A 60 -11.90 -9.07 7.12
C LEU A 60 -11.57 -9.85 8.41
N GLU A 61 -11.60 -11.18 8.36
CA GLU A 61 -11.28 -12.04 9.53
C GLU A 61 -9.81 -11.95 9.98
N GLY A 62 -8.89 -11.56 9.10
CA GLY A 62 -7.48 -11.41 9.44
C GLY A 62 -7.10 -10.07 10.09
N ARG A 63 -8.04 -9.13 10.24
CA ARG A 63 -7.79 -7.78 10.75
C ARG A 63 -6.97 -7.74 12.05
N ASP A 64 -7.33 -8.55 13.03
CA ASP A 64 -6.67 -8.56 14.34
C ASP A 64 -5.21 -9.03 14.26
N ILE A 65 -4.86 -9.89 13.29
CA ILE A 65 -3.50 -10.40 13.11
C ILE A 65 -2.53 -9.24 12.89
N PHE A 66 -2.84 -8.34 11.98
CA PHE A 66 -1.95 -7.22 11.67
C PHE A 66 -1.79 -6.23 12.84
N TYR A 67 -2.84 -5.98 13.63
CA TYR A 67 -2.72 -5.21 14.87
C TYR A 67 -1.72 -5.85 15.84
N ASP A 68 -1.79 -7.16 16.04
CA ASP A 68 -0.90 -7.88 16.95
C ASP A 68 0.53 -7.93 16.43
N GLN A 69 0.72 -8.13 15.13
CA GLN A 69 2.02 -8.10 14.47
C GLN A 69 2.73 -6.74 14.62
N ASN A 70 1.99 -5.64 14.58
CA ASN A 70 2.54 -4.30 14.74
C ASN A 70 2.99 -3.98 16.17
N ASN A 71 2.29 -4.49 17.18
CA ASN A 71 2.72 -4.45 18.57
C ASN A 71 1.78 -5.31 19.45
N LYS A 72 2.33 -6.09 20.36
CA LYS A 72 1.59 -6.99 21.25
C LYS A 72 0.54 -6.33 22.15
N TYR A 73 0.58 -5.01 22.32
CA TYR A 73 -0.39 -4.26 23.11
C TYR A 73 -1.49 -3.60 22.27
N ASN A 74 -1.37 -3.59 20.95
CA ASN A 74 -2.28 -2.86 20.07
C ASN A 74 -3.75 -3.30 20.20
N LEU A 75 -4.01 -4.60 20.30
CA LEU A 75 -5.37 -5.11 20.48
C LEU A 75 -5.98 -4.66 21.81
N CYS A 76 -5.18 -4.69 22.88
CA CYS A 76 -5.61 -4.23 24.20
C CYS A 76 -5.89 -2.73 24.21
N ILE A 77 -5.00 -1.92 23.65
CA ILE A 77 -5.14 -0.45 23.57
C ILE A 77 -6.35 -0.07 22.73
N ARG A 78 -6.45 -0.63 21.50
CA ARG A 78 -7.58 -0.37 20.61
C ARG A 78 -8.92 -0.64 21.28
N ARG A 79 -9.10 -1.84 21.84
CA ARG A 79 -10.35 -2.23 22.48
C ARG A 79 -10.66 -1.41 23.74
N THR A 80 -9.64 -0.97 24.46
CA THR A 80 -9.85 -0.06 25.61
C THR A 80 -10.34 1.31 25.15
N LEU A 81 -9.72 1.89 24.11
CA LEU A 81 -10.14 3.15 23.52
C LEU A 81 -11.55 3.07 22.92
N GLU A 82 -11.87 2.00 22.20
CA GLU A 82 -13.21 1.72 21.66
C GLU A 82 -14.25 1.58 22.79
N ALA A 83 -13.92 0.89 23.88
CA ALA A 83 -14.80 0.78 25.04
C ALA A 83 -15.07 2.13 25.71
N VAL A 84 -14.04 2.97 25.84
CA VAL A 84 -14.19 4.35 26.33
C VAL A 84 -15.06 5.15 25.37
N TYR A 85 -14.76 5.14 24.09
CA TYR A 85 -15.50 5.88 23.07
C TYR A 85 -17.00 5.52 23.07
N LEU A 86 -17.34 4.23 23.16
CA LEU A 86 -18.73 3.75 23.14
C LEU A 86 -19.50 3.99 24.43
N ASN A 87 -18.83 3.97 25.60
CA ASN A 87 -19.52 3.91 26.88
C ASN A 87 -19.37 5.15 27.76
N PHE A 88 -18.50 6.10 27.40
CA PHE A 88 -18.33 7.34 28.16
C PHE A 88 -19.61 8.18 28.14
N LYS A 89 -20.06 8.64 29.33
CA LYS A 89 -21.29 9.39 29.53
C LYS A 89 -21.07 10.86 29.91
N GLY A 90 -19.79 11.29 30.03
CA GLY A 90 -19.47 12.68 30.32
C GLY A 90 -19.52 13.58 29.08
N ASP A 91 -18.88 14.74 29.16
CA ASP A 91 -18.89 15.74 28.10
C ASP A 91 -18.03 15.23 26.89
N ARG A 92 -18.71 14.83 25.84
CA ARG A 92 -18.11 14.36 24.57
C ARG A 92 -17.70 15.50 23.64
N ASN A 93 -18.06 16.75 23.97
CA ASN A 93 -17.70 17.94 23.21
C ASN A 93 -16.45 18.64 23.79
N SER A 94 -15.90 18.11 24.88
CA SER A 94 -14.66 18.65 25.46
C SER A 94 -13.46 18.43 24.52
N SER A 95 -12.50 19.35 24.53
CA SER A 95 -11.26 19.25 23.76
C SER A 95 -10.50 17.96 24.08
N ASP A 96 -10.46 17.52 25.33
CA ASP A 96 -9.77 16.30 25.73
C ASP A 96 -10.44 15.04 25.13
N PHE A 97 -11.78 15.04 25.00
CA PHE A 97 -12.49 13.92 24.37
C PHE A 97 -12.31 13.93 22.84
N ASP A 98 -12.23 15.10 22.23
CA ASP A 98 -11.90 15.26 20.81
C ASP A 98 -10.47 14.75 20.53
N HIS A 99 -9.49 15.10 21.35
CA HIS A 99 -8.13 14.58 21.26
C HIS A 99 -8.06 13.05 21.44
N LEU A 100 -8.86 12.49 22.37
CA LEU A 100 -8.97 11.03 22.54
C LEU A 100 -9.57 10.37 21.29
N THR A 101 -10.60 10.96 20.71
CA THR A 101 -11.24 10.48 19.49
C THR A 101 -10.26 10.52 18.31
N THR A 102 -9.50 11.60 18.18
CA THR A 102 -8.44 11.75 17.18
C THR A 102 -7.34 10.70 17.38
N TYR A 103 -6.92 10.44 18.59
CA TYR A 103 -5.94 9.39 18.88
C TYR A 103 -6.48 8.00 18.54
N LEU A 104 -7.74 7.68 18.86
CA LEU A 104 -8.39 6.43 18.47
C LEU A 104 -8.42 6.28 16.94
N LYS A 105 -8.78 7.33 16.21
CA LYS A 105 -8.77 7.34 14.75
C LYS A 105 -7.37 7.10 14.18
N ARG A 106 -6.31 7.68 14.79
CA ARG A 106 -4.92 7.41 14.44
C ARG A 106 -4.52 5.95 14.72
N VAL A 107 -4.95 5.37 15.84
CA VAL A 107 -4.71 3.95 16.17
C VAL A 107 -5.38 3.03 15.15
N TRP A 108 -6.56 3.36 14.66
CA TRP A 108 -7.18 2.62 13.56
C TRP A 108 -6.41 2.78 12.24
N MET A 109 -5.96 3.99 11.92
CA MET A 109 -5.21 4.27 10.69
C MET A 109 -3.85 3.55 10.64
N GLY A 110 -3.13 3.53 11.76
CA GLY A 110 -1.83 2.88 11.88
C GLY A 110 -1.89 1.39 12.17
N ASN A 111 -3.10 0.80 12.28
CA ASN A 111 -3.28 -0.55 12.82
C ASN A 111 -2.49 -0.75 14.11
N GLY A 112 -2.52 0.27 14.99
CA GLY A 112 -1.81 0.31 16.25
C GLY A 112 -1.30 1.70 16.61
N ILE A 113 -0.41 1.74 17.61
CA ILE A 113 0.08 2.99 18.22
C ILE A 113 1.17 3.71 17.39
N HIS A 114 1.49 3.25 16.20
CA HIS A 114 2.54 3.84 15.35
C HIS A 114 1.95 4.38 14.04
N HIS A 115 2.55 5.46 13.57
CA HIS A 115 2.18 6.06 12.29
C HIS A 115 2.41 5.07 11.13
N HIS A 116 1.42 4.92 10.25
CA HIS A 116 1.47 3.96 9.16
C HIS A 116 2.66 4.16 8.20
N TYR A 117 3.10 5.40 7.99
CA TYR A 117 4.17 5.76 7.06
C TYR A 117 5.52 5.96 7.76
N SER A 118 5.64 6.91 8.70
CA SER A 118 6.91 7.19 9.40
C SER A 118 7.29 6.11 10.41
N GLN A 119 6.32 5.28 10.81
CA GLN A 119 6.46 4.23 11.83
C GLN A 119 6.81 4.73 13.24
N ASP A 120 6.79 6.05 13.45
CA ASP A 120 7.00 6.66 14.76
C ASP A 120 5.74 6.51 15.63
N LYS A 121 5.96 6.45 16.94
CA LYS A 121 4.85 6.32 17.89
C LYS A 121 3.99 7.58 17.93
N TYR A 122 2.67 7.39 17.87
CA TYR A 122 1.71 8.45 18.20
C TYR A 122 1.73 8.75 19.70
N ILE A 123 1.95 9.99 20.06
CA ILE A 123 1.78 10.46 21.42
C ILE A 123 0.39 11.08 21.56
N PRO A 124 -0.41 10.68 22.58
CA PRO A 124 -1.72 11.29 22.79
C PRO A 124 -1.65 12.78 23.12
N ASP A 125 -2.55 13.58 22.54
CA ASP A 125 -2.68 15.02 22.82
C ASP A 125 -3.57 15.32 24.05
N PHE A 126 -3.95 14.29 24.82
CA PHE A 126 -4.66 14.37 26.10
C PHE A 126 -3.81 13.77 27.22
N SER A 127 -4.11 14.13 28.49
CA SER A 127 -3.27 13.71 29.61
C SER A 127 -3.49 12.25 30.03
N ALA A 128 -2.43 11.61 30.55
CA ALA A 128 -2.53 10.26 31.16
C ALA A 128 -3.50 10.25 32.36
N THR A 129 -3.64 11.36 33.08
CA THR A 129 -4.60 11.50 34.17
C THR A 129 -6.04 11.43 33.67
N TYR A 130 -6.34 12.19 32.60
CA TYR A 130 -7.65 12.15 31.95
C TYR A 130 -7.97 10.75 31.44
N PHE A 131 -7.04 10.10 30.75
CA PHE A 131 -7.20 8.73 30.30
C PHE A 131 -7.57 7.75 31.43
N LYS A 132 -6.82 7.82 32.54
CA LYS A 132 -7.10 6.98 33.71
C LYS A 132 -8.50 7.21 34.29
N GLN A 133 -8.95 8.46 34.37
CA GLN A 133 -10.30 8.81 34.82
C GLN A 133 -11.36 8.24 33.88
N LEU A 134 -11.17 8.37 32.57
CA LEU A 134 -12.08 7.81 31.57
C LEU A 134 -12.20 6.29 31.71
N VAL A 135 -11.08 5.56 31.74
CA VAL A 135 -11.09 4.09 31.85
C VAL A 135 -11.77 3.64 33.14
N LYS A 136 -11.52 4.32 34.27
CA LYS A 136 -12.19 4.04 35.55
C LYS A 136 -13.68 4.31 35.53
N SER A 137 -14.16 5.20 34.66
CA SER A 137 -15.60 5.50 34.52
C SER A 137 -16.36 4.42 33.75
N ILE A 138 -15.66 3.51 33.07
CA ILE A 138 -16.27 2.45 32.27
C ILE A 138 -16.49 1.21 33.12
N ALA A 139 -17.66 0.58 33.01
CA ALA A 139 -17.94 -0.67 33.69
C ALA A 139 -16.89 -1.75 33.33
N PRO A 140 -16.31 -2.46 34.30
CA PRO A 140 -15.27 -3.47 34.05
C PRO A 140 -15.65 -4.52 32.99
N SER A 141 -16.92 -4.89 32.92
CA SER A 141 -17.45 -5.84 31.93
C SER A 141 -17.42 -5.35 30.47
N LYS A 142 -17.18 -4.05 30.26
CA LYS A 142 -17.01 -3.43 28.92
C LYS A 142 -15.56 -3.25 28.50
N LEU A 143 -14.63 -3.42 29.43
CA LEU A 143 -13.20 -3.30 29.18
C LEU A 143 -12.61 -4.66 28.78
N PRO A 144 -11.53 -4.68 27.99
CA PRO A 144 -10.90 -5.91 27.51
C PRO A 144 -9.95 -6.52 28.59
N LEU A 145 -10.49 -6.77 29.77
CA LEU A 145 -9.75 -7.33 30.89
C LEU A 145 -9.44 -8.80 30.66
N ALA A 146 -8.21 -9.20 30.90
CA ALA A 146 -7.83 -10.61 30.95
C ALA A 146 -8.43 -11.27 32.21
N LYS A 147 -8.45 -12.61 32.25
CA LYS A 147 -8.95 -13.34 33.41
C LYS A 147 -8.14 -12.96 34.67
N GLY A 148 -8.79 -12.41 35.67
CA GLY A 148 -8.18 -11.95 36.92
C GLY A 148 -7.51 -10.56 36.85
N GLU A 149 -7.57 -9.88 35.72
CA GLU A 149 -7.05 -8.52 35.58
C GLU A 149 -8.06 -7.50 36.10
N THR A 150 -7.60 -6.54 36.89
CA THR A 150 -8.39 -5.41 37.37
C THR A 150 -8.26 -4.20 36.42
N VAL A 151 -9.18 -3.23 36.55
CA VAL A 151 -9.09 -1.98 35.79
C VAL A 151 -7.79 -1.22 36.08
N ASP A 152 -7.34 -1.22 37.35
CA ASP A 152 -6.08 -0.57 37.70
C ASP A 152 -4.86 -1.30 37.08
N MET A 153 -4.88 -2.63 37.00
CA MET A 153 -3.82 -3.40 36.31
C MET A 153 -3.80 -3.10 34.82
N LEU A 154 -4.96 -3.02 34.16
CA LEU A 154 -5.06 -2.63 32.75
C LEU A 154 -4.45 -1.22 32.55
N ILE A 155 -4.84 -0.24 33.37
CA ILE A 155 -4.33 1.13 33.31
C ILE A 155 -2.79 1.15 33.50
N LEU A 156 -2.27 0.45 34.51
CA LEU A 156 -0.82 0.36 34.76
C LEU A 156 -0.08 -0.24 33.57
N LYS A 157 -0.64 -1.25 32.92
CA LYS A 157 -0.06 -1.93 31.77
C LYS A 157 0.04 -1.02 30.54
N ILE A 158 -1.06 -0.37 30.15
CA ILE A 158 -1.11 0.32 28.83
C ILE A 158 -0.72 1.81 28.90
N THR A 159 -0.82 2.48 30.06
CA THR A 159 -0.48 3.91 30.18
C THR A 159 0.98 4.22 29.74
N PRO A 160 2.03 3.52 30.23
CA PRO A 160 3.39 3.80 29.77
C PRO A 160 3.59 3.49 28.29
N ILE A 161 2.88 2.49 27.75
CA ILE A 161 2.94 2.14 26.33
C ILE A 161 2.41 3.28 25.46
N MET A 162 1.33 3.95 25.90
CA MET A 162 0.70 5.04 25.15
C MET A 162 1.45 6.37 25.31
N PHE A 163 1.86 6.73 26.54
CA PHE A 163 2.27 8.08 26.89
C PHE A 163 3.77 8.29 27.04
N ASP A 164 4.59 7.27 27.31
CA ASP A 164 6.03 7.44 27.43
C ASP A 164 6.68 7.40 26.03
N PRO A 165 7.26 8.50 25.52
CA PRO A 165 7.86 8.52 24.19
C PRO A 165 9.08 7.58 24.04
N LYS A 166 9.66 7.11 25.14
CA LYS A 166 10.82 6.21 25.12
C LYS A 166 10.43 4.72 25.05
N VAL A 167 9.17 4.40 25.36
CA VAL A 167 8.66 3.03 25.30
C VAL A 167 8.10 2.75 23.90
N TYR A 168 8.69 1.81 23.18
CA TYR A 168 8.31 1.48 21.79
C TYR A 168 8.26 2.70 20.85
N PRO A 169 9.36 3.48 20.73
CA PRO A 169 9.35 4.74 19.98
C PRO A 169 9.10 4.55 18.49
N LYS A 170 9.46 3.38 17.94
CA LYS A 170 9.36 3.09 16.50
C LYS A 170 8.87 1.67 16.26
N ARG A 171 7.94 1.47 15.31
CA ARG A 171 7.41 0.15 14.96
C ARG A 171 8.49 -0.76 14.40
N THR A 172 9.21 -0.28 13.38
CA THR A 172 10.33 -0.98 12.74
C THR A 172 11.50 -0.03 12.69
N ASN A 173 12.59 -0.34 13.37
CA ASN A 173 13.82 0.45 13.36
C ASN A 173 14.81 -0.17 12.38
N GLN A 174 15.35 0.67 11.48
CA GLN A 174 16.35 0.28 10.48
C GLN A 174 17.65 1.11 10.63
N SER A 175 17.89 1.71 11.80
CA SER A 175 19.07 2.51 12.07
C SER A 175 20.32 1.64 12.17
N GLU A 176 21.44 2.10 11.62
CA GLU A 176 22.72 1.41 11.75
C GLU A 176 23.25 1.41 13.19
N GLY A 177 24.01 0.37 13.54
CA GLY A 177 24.74 0.29 14.80
C GLY A 177 23.91 -0.09 16.03
N VAL A 178 22.65 -0.47 15.84
CA VAL A 178 21.76 -0.93 16.93
C VAL A 178 21.27 -2.36 16.68
N ASP A 179 20.83 -3.05 17.73
CA ASP A 179 20.08 -4.30 17.60
C ASP A 179 18.69 -3.97 17.07
N LEU A 180 18.45 -4.24 15.82
CA LEU A 180 17.23 -3.88 15.10
C LEU A 180 15.99 -4.53 15.72
N ILE A 181 16.12 -5.73 16.29
CA ILE A 181 15.01 -6.45 16.94
C ILE A 181 14.65 -5.81 18.27
N LYS A 182 15.64 -5.53 19.11
CA LYS A 182 15.39 -4.94 20.44
C LYS A 182 14.85 -3.51 20.36
N THR A 183 15.18 -2.80 19.31
CA THR A 183 14.78 -1.40 19.11
C THR A 183 13.52 -1.22 18.28
N SER A 184 12.97 -2.32 17.72
CA SER A 184 11.68 -2.34 17.03
C SER A 184 10.55 -2.77 17.96
N ALA A 185 9.40 -2.13 17.81
CA ALA A 185 8.22 -2.38 18.64
C ALA A 185 7.29 -3.48 18.09
N ASN A 186 7.53 -3.95 16.86
CA ASN A 186 6.74 -5.01 16.23
C ASN A 186 6.84 -6.33 17.02
N ASN A 187 5.88 -7.24 16.81
CA ASN A 187 5.69 -8.45 17.60
C ASN A 187 6.13 -9.73 16.86
N TYR A 188 7.09 -9.62 15.93
CA TYR A 188 7.64 -10.79 15.23
C TYR A 188 8.65 -11.58 16.04
N TYR A 189 9.21 -10.94 17.08
CA TYR A 189 10.26 -11.50 17.93
C TYR A 189 9.98 -11.25 19.41
N GLU A 190 10.34 -12.20 20.28
CA GLU A 190 10.18 -12.01 21.71
C GLU A 190 11.32 -12.68 22.51
N GLY A 191 12.01 -11.88 23.32
CA GLY A 191 13.10 -12.35 24.17
C GLY A 191 14.38 -12.75 23.42
N VAL A 192 14.53 -12.36 22.16
CA VAL A 192 15.65 -12.68 21.28
C VAL A 192 16.43 -11.43 20.88
N THR A 193 17.66 -11.62 20.42
CA THR A 193 18.53 -10.59 19.86
C THR A 193 18.70 -10.81 18.37
N GLN A 194 19.11 -9.77 17.64
CA GLN A 194 19.37 -9.87 16.19
C GLN A 194 20.37 -10.99 15.85
N PRO A 195 21.55 -11.12 16.52
CA PRO A 195 22.48 -12.21 16.22
C PRO A 195 21.91 -13.62 16.47
N GLU A 196 21.04 -13.77 17.49
CA GLU A 196 20.36 -15.05 17.75
C GLU A 196 19.41 -15.43 16.62
N VAL A 197 18.65 -14.46 16.08
CA VAL A 197 17.72 -14.68 14.96
C VAL A 197 18.48 -15.01 13.68
N GLU A 198 19.52 -14.24 13.36
CA GLU A 198 20.37 -14.48 12.19
C GLU A 198 21.02 -15.86 12.24
N ALA A 199 21.55 -16.26 13.40
CA ALA A 199 22.13 -17.59 13.60
C ALA A 199 21.08 -18.72 13.53
N PHE A 200 19.85 -18.48 14.01
CA PHE A 200 18.78 -19.47 13.97
C PHE A 200 18.35 -19.77 12.53
N TYR A 201 17.99 -18.74 11.76
CA TYR A 201 17.56 -18.93 10.37
C TYR A 201 18.71 -19.24 9.42
N GLY A 202 19.91 -18.76 9.70
CA GLY A 202 21.11 -19.08 8.90
C GLY A 202 21.41 -20.58 8.83
N LYS A 203 21.12 -21.33 9.91
CA LYS A 203 21.27 -22.80 9.94
C LYS A 203 20.26 -23.55 9.08
N MET A 204 19.15 -22.94 8.72
CA MET A 204 18.09 -23.56 7.89
C MET A 204 18.36 -23.39 6.40
N LYS A 205 19.19 -22.41 6.02
CA LYS A 205 19.50 -22.11 4.61
C LYS A 205 20.49 -23.10 4.05
N ASP A 206 20.14 -23.77 2.95
CA ASP A 206 21.04 -24.54 2.13
C ASP A 206 21.42 -23.71 0.89
N PRO A 207 22.70 -23.34 0.71
CA PRO A 207 23.14 -22.57 -0.47
C PRO A 207 23.00 -23.33 -1.80
N ASN A 208 22.79 -24.65 -1.76
CA ASN A 208 22.57 -25.47 -2.94
C ASN A 208 21.08 -25.71 -3.27
N ASP A 209 20.16 -25.22 -2.40
CA ASP A 209 18.72 -25.30 -2.67
C ASP A 209 18.33 -24.24 -3.73
N SER A 210 17.93 -24.69 -4.91
CA SER A 210 17.47 -23.81 -6.00
C SER A 210 16.04 -23.29 -5.78
N THR A 211 15.28 -23.86 -4.85
CA THR A 211 13.88 -23.53 -4.55
C THR A 211 13.64 -23.28 -3.06
N PRO A 212 14.44 -22.39 -2.44
CA PRO A 212 14.39 -22.20 -0.99
C PRO A 212 13.08 -21.58 -0.55
N VAL A 213 12.47 -22.14 0.49
CA VAL A 213 11.31 -21.52 1.14
C VAL A 213 11.73 -20.26 1.91
N SER A 214 10.80 -19.33 2.07
CA SER A 214 11.01 -18.09 2.84
C SER A 214 10.93 -18.37 4.35
N TYR A 215 12.00 -18.92 4.93
CA TYR A 215 12.06 -19.28 6.36
C TYR A 215 11.67 -18.10 7.26
N GLY A 216 10.76 -18.36 8.19
CA GLY A 216 10.29 -17.37 9.16
C GLY A 216 9.10 -16.52 8.70
N LEU A 217 8.67 -16.61 7.43
CA LEU A 217 7.65 -15.78 6.81
C LEU A 217 6.35 -15.72 7.64
N ASN A 218 5.84 -16.88 8.07
CA ASN A 218 4.58 -17.03 8.78
C ASN A 218 4.75 -17.46 10.24
N SER A 219 5.70 -16.86 10.95
CA SER A 219 5.97 -17.23 12.34
C SER A 219 6.43 -16.07 13.20
N LYS A 220 6.25 -16.22 14.52
CA LYS A 220 6.92 -15.42 15.56
C LYS A 220 8.03 -16.26 16.18
N LEU A 221 9.24 -15.71 16.28
CA LEU A 221 10.35 -16.37 16.98
C LEU A 221 10.42 -15.89 18.42
N VAL A 222 10.35 -16.81 19.35
CA VAL A 222 10.39 -16.54 20.80
C VAL A 222 11.50 -17.30 21.49
N LYS A 223 12.01 -16.76 22.60
CA LYS A 223 12.96 -17.46 23.49
C LYS A 223 12.24 -17.87 24.76
N GLU A 224 11.92 -19.14 24.88
CA GLU A 224 11.29 -19.75 26.07
C GLU A 224 12.26 -20.70 26.78
N LYS A 225 12.49 -20.46 28.06
CA LYS A 225 13.42 -21.27 28.88
C LYS A 225 14.80 -21.47 28.24
N GLY A 226 15.28 -20.44 27.54
CA GLY A 226 16.58 -20.45 26.85
C GLY A 226 16.59 -21.10 25.47
N LEU A 227 15.48 -21.66 24.99
CA LEU A 227 15.35 -22.27 23.68
C LEU A 227 14.66 -21.29 22.70
N LEU A 228 15.13 -21.29 21.46
CA LEU A 228 14.48 -20.55 20.38
C LEU A 228 13.39 -21.42 19.75
N ILE A 229 12.16 -20.90 19.72
CA ILE A 229 10.96 -21.62 19.26
C ILE A 229 10.22 -20.75 18.26
N GLU A 230 9.91 -21.30 17.08
CA GLU A 230 8.98 -20.68 16.13
C GLU A 230 7.52 -21.00 16.49
N LYS A 231 6.73 -19.93 16.71
CA LYS A 231 5.27 -20.03 16.83
C LYS A 231 4.67 -19.76 15.46
N ILE A 232 4.31 -20.83 14.76
CA ILE A 232 3.81 -20.75 13.37
C ILE A 232 2.37 -20.25 13.35
N TYR A 233 2.05 -19.35 12.43
CA TYR A 233 0.73 -18.81 12.15
C TYR A 233 -0.05 -19.84 11.33
N LYS A 234 -0.96 -20.55 11.97
CA LYS A 234 -1.76 -21.63 11.35
C LYS A 234 -2.94 -22.03 12.21
N VAL A 235 -3.84 -22.86 11.66
CA VAL A 235 -4.85 -23.55 12.46
C VAL A 235 -4.17 -24.44 13.50
N GLY A 236 -4.54 -24.29 14.76
CA GLY A 236 -3.89 -24.97 15.89
C GLY A 236 -2.55 -24.38 16.32
N GLY A 237 -2.09 -23.30 15.69
CA GLY A 237 -0.90 -22.54 16.06
C GLY A 237 -1.22 -21.13 16.55
N LEU A 238 -0.28 -20.21 16.41
CA LEU A 238 -0.52 -18.80 16.72
C LEU A 238 -1.55 -18.23 15.75
N TYR A 239 -2.42 -17.34 16.22
CA TYR A 239 -3.56 -16.75 15.50
C TYR A 239 -4.64 -17.74 15.06
N THR A 240 -4.71 -18.93 15.65
CA THR A 240 -5.64 -20.00 15.24
C THR A 240 -7.10 -19.56 15.12
N ALA A 241 -7.59 -18.67 16.01
CA ALA A 241 -9.00 -18.24 15.98
C ALA A 241 -9.31 -17.43 14.70
N ALA A 242 -8.45 -16.49 14.32
CA ALA A 242 -8.61 -15.69 13.10
C ALA A 242 -8.40 -16.56 11.85
N ILE A 243 -7.32 -17.36 11.82
CA ILE A 243 -6.98 -18.21 10.68
C ILE A 243 -8.07 -19.28 10.44
N SER A 244 -8.65 -19.87 11.50
CA SER A 244 -9.77 -20.81 11.34
C SER A 244 -11.01 -20.13 10.74
N SER A 245 -11.28 -18.89 11.10
CA SER A 245 -12.38 -18.11 10.50
C SER A 245 -12.11 -17.81 9.02
N ILE A 246 -10.88 -17.42 8.67
CA ILE A 246 -10.44 -17.22 7.28
C ILE A 246 -10.67 -18.51 6.47
N VAL A 247 -10.18 -19.65 6.97
CA VAL A 247 -10.36 -20.97 6.33
C VAL A 247 -11.85 -21.29 6.11
N GLY A 248 -12.70 -21.06 7.13
CA GLY A 248 -14.14 -21.32 7.00
C GLY A 248 -14.84 -20.50 5.93
N TRP A 249 -14.38 -19.25 5.69
CA TRP A 249 -14.89 -18.44 4.59
C TRP A 249 -14.30 -18.83 3.24
N LEU A 250 -13.03 -19.20 3.16
CA LEU A 250 -12.40 -19.73 1.95
C LEU A 250 -13.04 -21.05 1.50
N GLU A 251 -13.43 -21.95 2.42
CA GLU A 251 -14.17 -23.16 2.11
C GLU A 251 -15.56 -22.91 1.49
N LYS A 252 -16.19 -21.78 1.87
CA LYS A 252 -17.42 -21.33 1.19
C LYS A 252 -17.08 -20.76 -0.19
N ALA A 253 -16.04 -19.95 -0.31
CA ALA A 253 -15.59 -19.33 -1.56
C ALA A 253 -15.24 -20.37 -2.65
N VAL A 254 -14.60 -21.48 -2.28
CA VAL A 254 -14.26 -22.60 -3.22
C VAL A 254 -15.46 -23.03 -4.06
N LYS A 255 -16.68 -23.00 -3.52
CA LYS A 255 -17.91 -23.44 -4.22
C LYS A 255 -18.28 -22.52 -5.38
N PHE A 256 -17.78 -21.29 -5.36
CA PHE A 256 -18.06 -20.23 -6.33
C PHE A 256 -16.88 -19.95 -7.25
N ALA A 257 -15.78 -20.72 -7.14
CA ALA A 257 -14.64 -20.59 -8.02
C ALA A 257 -15.08 -20.66 -9.50
N GLU A 258 -14.56 -19.76 -10.32
CA GLU A 258 -14.95 -19.62 -11.73
C GLU A 258 -14.56 -20.83 -12.57
N ASN A 259 -13.41 -21.43 -12.23
CA ASN A 259 -12.81 -22.56 -12.94
C ASN A 259 -11.95 -23.42 -11.99
N ASP A 260 -11.43 -24.54 -12.51
CA ASP A 260 -10.64 -25.50 -11.72
C ASP A 260 -9.27 -24.92 -11.28
N LYS A 261 -8.66 -24.01 -12.04
CA LYS A 261 -7.41 -23.36 -11.65
C LYS A 261 -7.63 -22.51 -10.40
N GLN A 262 -8.62 -21.62 -10.43
CA GLN A 262 -8.98 -20.80 -9.27
C GLN A 262 -9.38 -21.62 -8.06
N LYS A 263 -10.15 -22.70 -8.28
CA LYS A 263 -10.47 -23.66 -7.22
C LYS A 263 -9.21 -24.23 -6.60
N GLY A 264 -8.20 -24.59 -7.43
CA GLY A 264 -6.90 -25.05 -6.98
C GLY A 264 -6.14 -24.01 -6.16
N VAL A 265 -6.18 -22.71 -6.58
CA VAL A 265 -5.59 -21.60 -5.83
C VAL A 265 -6.19 -21.49 -4.42
N ILE A 266 -7.51 -21.43 -4.32
CA ILE A 266 -8.19 -21.28 -3.02
C ILE A 266 -7.93 -22.51 -2.13
N THR A 267 -7.93 -23.72 -2.69
CA THR A 267 -7.67 -24.95 -1.94
C THR A 267 -6.24 -25.02 -1.42
N SER A 268 -5.23 -24.66 -2.21
CA SER A 268 -3.83 -24.65 -1.76
C SER A 268 -3.58 -23.60 -0.67
N LEU A 269 -4.26 -22.46 -0.71
CA LEU A 269 -4.23 -21.48 0.38
C LEU A 269 -4.84 -22.03 1.68
N ILE A 270 -5.96 -22.75 1.60
CA ILE A 270 -6.56 -23.44 2.75
C ILE A 270 -5.56 -24.44 3.35
N ASP A 271 -4.89 -25.23 2.51
CA ASP A 271 -3.89 -26.20 2.95
C ASP A 271 -2.70 -25.54 3.63
N PHE A 272 -2.22 -24.40 3.10
CA PHE A 272 -1.20 -23.60 3.77
C PHE A 272 -1.66 -23.13 5.16
N TYR A 273 -2.84 -22.54 5.28
CA TYR A 273 -3.34 -22.06 6.58
C TYR A 273 -3.56 -23.19 7.60
N ARG A 274 -3.91 -24.38 7.15
CA ARG A 274 -4.06 -25.55 8.03
C ARG A 274 -2.75 -26.11 8.50
N THR A 275 -1.74 -26.16 7.65
CA THR A 275 -0.46 -26.79 7.95
C THR A 275 0.62 -25.81 8.46
N GLY A 276 0.60 -24.57 7.98
CA GLY A 276 1.66 -23.59 8.17
C GLY A 276 2.95 -23.93 7.41
N ASP A 277 2.89 -24.88 6.48
CA ASP A 277 4.03 -25.35 5.68
C ASP A 277 4.33 -24.37 4.55
N LEU A 278 5.54 -23.81 4.54
CA LEU A 278 5.99 -22.84 3.55
C LEU A 278 6.06 -23.40 2.13
N LYS A 279 6.26 -24.70 1.94
CA LYS A 279 6.15 -25.34 0.61
C LYS A 279 4.74 -25.29 0.08
N LYS A 280 3.72 -25.38 0.95
CA LYS A 280 2.33 -25.18 0.58
C LYS A 280 2.02 -23.72 0.21
N TYR A 281 2.74 -22.79 0.82
CA TYR A 281 2.66 -21.37 0.43
C TYR A 281 3.27 -21.13 -0.95
N ASP A 282 4.39 -21.77 -1.26
CA ASP A 282 4.98 -21.73 -2.60
C ASP A 282 4.04 -22.36 -3.63
N ASP A 283 3.43 -23.54 -3.34
CA ASP A 283 2.42 -24.15 -4.19
C ASP A 283 1.22 -23.22 -4.47
N TYR A 284 0.74 -22.51 -3.43
CA TYR A 284 -0.30 -21.49 -3.58
C TYR A 284 0.15 -20.36 -4.49
N SER A 285 1.33 -19.83 -4.25
CA SER A 285 1.90 -18.71 -5.00
C SER A 285 2.08 -19.05 -6.49
N ILE A 286 2.58 -20.24 -6.81
CA ILE A 286 2.74 -20.73 -8.19
C ILE A 286 1.38 -20.83 -8.88
N ARG A 287 0.41 -21.50 -8.24
CA ARG A 287 -0.97 -21.64 -8.80
C ARG A 287 -1.63 -20.29 -9.01
N TRP A 288 -1.44 -19.36 -8.07
CA TRP A 288 -1.97 -18.02 -8.15
C TRP A 288 -1.38 -17.25 -9.35
N VAL A 289 -0.06 -17.33 -9.57
CA VAL A 289 0.61 -16.72 -10.74
C VAL A 289 0.09 -17.30 -12.05
N GLU A 290 -0.11 -18.62 -12.11
CA GLU A 290 -0.54 -19.34 -13.31
C GLU A 290 -2.03 -19.15 -13.65
N ASP A 291 -2.86 -18.69 -12.70
CA ASP A 291 -4.26 -18.40 -12.99
C ASP A 291 -4.40 -17.00 -13.59
N LEU A 292 -4.29 -16.92 -14.91
CA LEU A 292 -4.48 -15.71 -15.70
C LEU A 292 -5.90 -15.54 -16.25
N SER A 293 -6.73 -16.58 -16.14
CA SER A 293 -8.06 -16.66 -16.77
C SER A 293 -9.20 -16.13 -15.93
N SER A 294 -9.11 -16.24 -14.61
CA SER A 294 -10.18 -15.82 -13.70
C SER A 294 -10.40 -14.30 -13.74
N GLN A 295 -11.69 -13.90 -13.70
CA GLN A 295 -12.10 -12.50 -13.64
C GLN A 295 -11.91 -11.94 -12.23
N VAL A 296 -12.35 -12.68 -11.20
CA VAL A 296 -12.15 -12.36 -9.79
C VAL A 296 -10.79 -12.90 -9.35
N ASP A 297 -10.02 -12.10 -8.64
CA ASP A 297 -8.72 -12.49 -8.08
C ASP A 297 -8.57 -12.00 -6.64
N PHE A 298 -7.58 -12.49 -5.92
CA PHE A 298 -7.35 -12.06 -4.55
C PHE A 298 -5.91 -12.32 -4.11
N VAL A 299 -5.45 -11.48 -3.20
CA VAL A 299 -4.29 -11.73 -2.34
C VAL A 299 -4.82 -12.00 -0.94
N ASN A 300 -4.32 -13.01 -0.25
CA ASN A 300 -4.65 -13.28 1.15
C ASN A 300 -3.53 -14.12 1.77
N GLY A 301 -2.80 -13.56 2.71
CA GLY A 301 -1.69 -14.28 3.32
C GLY A 301 -0.71 -13.42 4.08
N PHE A 302 0.41 -14.04 4.41
CA PHE A 302 1.58 -13.40 5.00
C PHE A 302 2.55 -13.08 3.87
N THR A 303 2.55 -11.83 3.39
CA THR A 303 3.10 -11.50 2.07
C THR A 303 4.25 -10.48 2.14
N GLU A 304 4.01 -9.32 2.76
CA GLU A 304 4.96 -8.22 2.74
C GLU A 304 5.89 -8.22 3.96
N THR A 305 7.19 -8.09 3.74
CA THR A 305 8.21 -8.18 4.80
C THR A 305 8.75 -6.85 5.29
N TYR A 306 8.26 -5.72 4.77
CA TYR A 306 8.69 -4.37 5.17
C TYR A 306 8.49 -4.05 6.67
N GLY A 307 7.54 -4.73 7.32
CA GLY A 307 7.28 -4.59 8.75
C GLY A 307 8.31 -5.26 9.64
N ASP A 308 9.14 -6.15 9.11
CA ASP A 308 10.23 -6.81 9.83
C ASP A 308 11.56 -6.09 9.57
N PRO A 309 12.30 -5.67 10.62
CA PRO A 309 13.59 -5.01 10.43
C PRO A 309 14.65 -5.88 9.73
N LEU A 310 14.49 -7.21 9.72
CA LEU A 310 15.35 -8.15 9.01
C LEU A 310 14.78 -8.61 7.65
N GLY A 311 13.58 -8.16 7.27
CA GLY A 311 12.95 -8.51 6.00
C GLY A 311 12.59 -9.99 5.84
N MET A 312 12.39 -10.73 6.94
CA MET A 312 12.15 -12.17 6.92
C MET A 312 10.71 -12.57 7.23
N LYS A 313 10.05 -11.81 8.10
CA LYS A 313 8.70 -12.10 8.58
C LYS A 313 7.68 -11.23 7.90
N ALA A 314 6.58 -11.84 7.46
CA ALA A 314 5.59 -11.12 6.69
C ALA A 314 4.40 -10.65 7.52
N SER A 315 3.93 -9.46 7.19
CA SER A 315 2.63 -8.95 7.62
C SER A 315 1.49 -9.70 6.92
N TRP A 316 0.37 -9.80 7.62
CA TRP A 316 -0.85 -10.35 7.04
C TRP A 316 -1.61 -9.26 6.27
N GLU A 317 -2.00 -9.59 5.04
CA GLU A 317 -2.77 -8.71 4.18
C GLU A 317 -3.80 -9.46 3.34
N SER A 318 -4.78 -8.73 2.81
CA SER A 318 -5.67 -9.23 1.78
C SER A 318 -6.21 -8.10 0.90
N ILE A 319 -6.27 -8.38 -0.40
CA ILE A 319 -6.94 -7.57 -1.40
C ILE A 319 -7.85 -8.51 -2.19
N VAL A 320 -9.15 -8.24 -2.24
CA VAL A 320 -10.06 -8.92 -3.16
C VAL A 320 -10.37 -7.96 -4.29
N ASN A 321 -10.28 -8.43 -5.51
CA ASN A 321 -10.38 -7.60 -6.70
C ASN A 321 -10.98 -8.37 -7.88
N PHE A 322 -11.25 -7.66 -8.94
CA PHE A 322 -11.56 -8.24 -10.24
C PHE A 322 -10.97 -7.38 -11.36
N LYS A 323 -10.76 -7.98 -12.53
CA LYS A 323 -10.14 -7.30 -13.66
C LYS A 323 -11.00 -6.13 -14.12
N ASN A 324 -10.37 -4.98 -14.30
CA ASN A 324 -10.94 -3.89 -15.09
C ASN A 324 -10.68 -4.18 -16.56
N ILE A 325 -11.74 -4.56 -17.30
CA ILE A 325 -11.62 -5.05 -18.67
C ILE A 325 -11.12 -3.95 -19.61
N GLU A 326 -11.63 -2.73 -19.47
CA GLU A 326 -11.23 -1.60 -20.33
C GLU A 326 -9.77 -1.19 -20.10
N ALA A 327 -9.38 -1.06 -18.85
CA ALA A 327 -8.00 -0.71 -18.51
C ALA A 327 -7.02 -1.86 -18.82
N THR A 328 -7.44 -3.13 -18.68
CA THR A 328 -6.61 -4.29 -19.06
C THR A 328 -6.30 -4.29 -20.55
N LYS A 329 -7.22 -3.89 -21.43
CA LYS A 329 -6.93 -3.73 -22.86
C LYS A 329 -5.78 -2.74 -23.11
N ARG A 330 -5.68 -1.67 -22.32
CA ARG A 330 -4.57 -0.71 -22.39
C ARG A 330 -3.23 -1.37 -22.11
N THR A 331 -3.14 -2.14 -21.03
CA THR A 331 -1.90 -2.88 -20.67
C THR A 331 -1.58 -4.01 -21.66
N GLU A 332 -2.59 -4.66 -22.25
CA GLU A 332 -2.41 -5.64 -23.33
C GLU A 332 -1.79 -5.02 -24.58
N ILE A 333 -2.24 -3.82 -24.99
CA ILE A 333 -1.65 -3.09 -26.10
C ILE A 333 -0.17 -2.76 -25.81
N ILE A 334 0.14 -2.28 -24.61
CA ILE A 334 1.51 -1.99 -24.19
C ILE A 334 2.37 -3.27 -24.25
N SER A 335 1.90 -4.35 -23.64
CA SER A 335 2.62 -5.64 -23.58
C SER A 335 2.83 -6.25 -24.96
N ALA A 336 1.86 -6.17 -25.85
CA ALA A 336 1.98 -6.63 -27.24
C ALA A 336 3.05 -5.87 -28.05
N ASN A 337 3.37 -4.65 -27.65
CA ASN A 337 4.39 -3.82 -28.26
C ASN A 337 5.70 -3.76 -27.46
N ALA A 338 5.86 -4.59 -26.42
CA ALA A 338 6.99 -4.52 -25.49
C ALA A 338 8.35 -4.62 -26.20
N GLN A 339 8.48 -5.49 -27.22
CA GLN A 339 9.71 -5.61 -27.99
C GLN A 339 10.01 -4.34 -28.79
N TRP A 340 8.97 -3.71 -29.38
CA TRP A 340 9.15 -2.45 -30.11
C TRP A 340 9.70 -1.37 -29.18
N PHE A 341 9.16 -1.25 -27.97
CA PHE A 341 9.62 -0.28 -26.96
C PHE A 341 11.07 -0.56 -26.53
N GLU A 342 11.44 -1.82 -26.32
CA GLU A 342 12.82 -2.19 -25.96
C GLU A 342 13.80 -1.81 -27.08
N ASP A 343 13.47 -2.17 -28.33
CA ASP A 343 14.33 -1.96 -29.50
C ASP A 343 14.54 -0.47 -29.81
N HIS A 344 13.52 0.37 -29.56
CA HIS A 344 13.56 1.82 -29.83
C HIS A 344 13.97 2.65 -28.60
N SER A 345 14.27 2.02 -27.48
CA SER A 345 14.73 2.74 -26.29
C SER A 345 16.08 3.43 -26.55
N PRO A 346 16.37 4.55 -25.85
CA PRO A 346 17.64 5.28 -26.02
C PRO A 346 18.83 4.57 -25.37
N VAL A 347 18.62 3.37 -24.86
CA VAL A 347 19.61 2.54 -24.19
C VAL A 347 20.56 1.91 -25.18
N ASP A 348 21.84 1.75 -24.81
CA ASP A 348 22.84 1.08 -25.63
C ASP A 348 22.40 -0.37 -25.93
N ALA A 349 22.64 -0.82 -27.17
CA ALA A 349 22.18 -2.11 -27.67
C ALA A 349 22.66 -3.30 -26.82
N GLN A 350 23.86 -3.23 -26.22
CA GLN A 350 24.40 -4.29 -25.39
C GLN A 350 23.60 -4.50 -24.08
N PHE A 351 22.85 -3.51 -23.65
CA PHE A 351 22.03 -3.54 -22.43
C PHE A 351 20.57 -3.87 -22.70
N LYS A 352 20.15 -3.94 -23.96
CA LYS A 352 18.79 -4.31 -24.37
C LYS A 352 18.58 -5.82 -24.29
N LYS A 353 17.34 -6.21 -23.97
CA LYS A 353 16.91 -7.61 -24.08
C LYS A 353 16.71 -8.00 -25.55
N GLU A 354 17.22 -9.14 -25.94
CA GLU A 354 16.98 -9.70 -27.29
C GLU A 354 15.52 -10.11 -27.49
N THR A 355 14.88 -10.57 -26.41
CA THR A 355 13.47 -10.94 -26.38
C THR A 355 12.84 -10.44 -25.09
N VAL A 356 11.89 -9.55 -25.20
CA VAL A 356 11.08 -9.10 -24.08
C VAL A 356 9.89 -10.03 -23.96
N LYS A 357 9.84 -10.79 -22.87
CA LYS A 357 8.60 -11.46 -22.49
C LYS A 357 7.74 -10.41 -21.80
N GLY A 358 6.59 -10.10 -22.38
CA GLY A 358 5.68 -9.11 -21.81
C GLY A 358 5.33 -9.48 -20.36
N VAL A 359 5.44 -8.51 -19.46
CA VAL A 359 4.94 -8.66 -18.10
C VAL A 359 3.41 -8.62 -18.21
N SER A 360 2.73 -9.61 -17.62
CA SER A 360 1.27 -9.57 -17.52
C SER A 360 0.87 -8.59 -16.42
N ALA A 361 0.89 -7.30 -16.73
CA ALA A 361 0.28 -6.31 -15.85
C ALA A 361 -1.25 -6.34 -16.03
N LYS A 362 -1.96 -6.35 -14.92
CA LYS A 362 -3.42 -6.29 -14.91
C LYS A 362 -3.86 -5.05 -14.17
N VAL A 363 -4.78 -4.32 -14.76
CA VAL A 363 -5.49 -3.26 -14.05
C VAL A 363 -6.71 -3.89 -13.38
N ILE A 364 -6.86 -3.62 -12.10
CA ILE A 364 -7.91 -4.21 -11.29
C ILE A 364 -8.77 -3.15 -10.61
N THR A 365 -10.00 -3.57 -10.29
CA THR A 365 -10.90 -2.86 -9.38
C THR A 365 -10.85 -3.58 -8.03
N ALA A 366 -10.34 -2.91 -6.99
CA ALA A 366 -10.39 -3.44 -5.63
C ALA A 366 -11.82 -3.47 -5.12
N ALA A 367 -12.24 -4.62 -4.63
CA ALA A 367 -13.53 -4.79 -3.96
C ALA A 367 -13.39 -4.57 -2.44
N ILE A 368 -12.33 -5.09 -1.83
CA ILE A 368 -12.04 -4.87 -0.41
C ILE A 368 -10.54 -4.89 -0.14
N LEU A 369 -10.13 -4.15 0.87
CA LEU A 369 -8.78 -4.02 1.39
C LEU A 369 -8.75 -4.47 2.85
N ALA A 370 -7.72 -5.21 3.27
CA ALA A 370 -7.61 -5.68 4.65
C ALA A 370 -6.15 -5.89 5.09
N GLY A 371 -5.93 -5.96 6.40
CA GLY A 371 -4.60 -6.13 6.99
C GLY A 371 -3.66 -4.98 6.67
N ASP A 372 -2.47 -5.25 6.16
CA ASP A 372 -1.46 -4.24 5.81
C ASP A 372 -1.93 -3.30 4.67
N CYS A 373 -2.86 -3.76 3.84
CA CYS A 373 -3.46 -2.95 2.78
C CYS A 373 -4.62 -2.05 3.24
N TYR A 374 -4.91 -1.94 4.53
CA TYR A 374 -6.05 -1.16 5.03
C TYR A 374 -5.76 -0.53 6.41
N PRO A 375 -6.17 0.73 6.66
CA PRO A 375 -6.82 1.72 5.79
C PRO A 375 -5.90 2.37 4.76
N SER A 376 -4.56 2.40 4.99
CA SER A 376 -3.60 2.81 3.97
C SER A 376 -3.41 1.66 2.99
N THR A 377 -3.35 1.95 1.70
CA THR A 377 -3.22 0.92 0.67
C THR A 377 -2.20 1.31 -0.39
N PRO A 378 -1.50 0.33 -1.00
CA PRO A 378 -0.70 0.58 -2.19
C PRO A 378 -1.60 0.85 -3.41
N ILE A 379 -1.05 1.51 -4.42
CA ILE A 379 -1.71 1.71 -5.72
C ILE A 379 -1.42 0.57 -6.69
N GLY A 380 -0.49 -0.29 -6.36
CA GLY A 380 -0.13 -1.47 -7.12
C GLY A 380 0.60 -2.50 -6.26
N VAL A 381 0.63 -3.74 -6.70
CA VAL A 381 1.36 -4.83 -6.05
C VAL A 381 2.00 -5.75 -7.10
N ASN A 382 3.18 -6.27 -6.82
CA ASN A 382 3.87 -7.24 -7.65
C ASN A 382 4.27 -8.46 -6.81
N LEU A 383 3.59 -9.56 -6.99
CA LEU A 383 3.71 -10.76 -6.18
C LEU A 383 3.92 -12.03 -7.03
N PRO A 384 4.48 -13.10 -6.46
CA PRO A 384 4.98 -13.30 -5.10
C PRO A 384 6.36 -12.65 -4.87
N ASN A 385 6.76 -12.49 -3.60
CA ASN A 385 8.06 -11.95 -3.22
C ASN A 385 9.19 -13.01 -3.23
N SER A 386 8.93 -14.23 -3.67
CA SER A 386 9.91 -15.32 -3.81
C SER A 386 10.68 -15.22 -5.14
N ASN A 387 11.99 -14.98 -5.07
CA ASN A 387 12.84 -14.78 -6.26
C ASN A 387 12.85 -15.98 -7.20
N TRP A 388 12.91 -17.21 -6.68
CA TRP A 388 12.94 -18.39 -7.52
C TRP A 388 11.59 -18.62 -8.23
N ILE A 389 10.45 -18.36 -7.55
CA ILE A 389 9.11 -18.44 -8.17
C ILE A 389 9.00 -17.39 -9.28
N ARG A 390 9.44 -16.16 -9.02
CA ARG A 390 9.47 -15.11 -10.07
C ARG A 390 10.29 -15.52 -11.28
N HIS A 391 11.42 -16.16 -11.06
CA HIS A 391 12.31 -16.60 -12.13
C HIS A 391 11.72 -17.75 -12.94
N GLU A 392 11.13 -18.75 -12.31
CA GLU A 392 10.66 -19.98 -12.96
C GLU A 392 9.20 -19.88 -13.45
N HIS A 393 8.33 -19.24 -12.67
CA HIS A 393 6.88 -19.16 -12.92
C HIS A 393 6.38 -17.76 -13.27
N GLY A 394 7.20 -16.72 -13.05
CA GLY A 394 6.83 -15.33 -13.27
C GLY A 394 6.20 -14.66 -12.05
N SER A 395 5.58 -13.50 -12.27
CA SER A 395 4.88 -12.73 -11.25
C SER A 395 3.59 -12.12 -11.84
N LYS A 396 2.67 -11.75 -10.94
CA LYS A 396 1.53 -10.89 -11.30
C LYS A 396 1.82 -9.48 -10.79
N SER A 397 1.87 -8.52 -11.71
CA SER A 397 1.83 -7.10 -11.41
C SER A 397 0.40 -6.60 -11.60
N VAL A 398 -0.14 -5.90 -10.63
CA VAL A 398 -1.49 -5.36 -10.68
C VAL A 398 -1.50 -3.90 -10.25
N THR A 399 -2.20 -3.04 -11.00
CA THR A 399 -2.47 -1.65 -10.66
C THR A 399 -3.91 -1.51 -10.20
N ILE A 400 -4.14 -0.79 -9.10
CA ILE A 400 -5.46 -0.67 -8.45
C ILE A 400 -6.10 0.65 -8.88
N GLU A 401 -6.80 0.65 -10.03
CA GLU A 401 -7.25 1.87 -10.70
C GLU A 401 -8.31 2.64 -9.91
N ASN A 402 -9.26 1.98 -9.24
CA ASN A 402 -10.28 2.68 -8.47
C ASN A 402 -9.73 3.35 -7.19
N ILE A 403 -8.58 2.94 -6.70
CA ILE A 403 -7.85 3.63 -5.63
C ILE A 403 -7.18 4.88 -6.19
N THR A 404 -6.53 4.79 -7.34
CA THR A 404 -5.95 5.95 -8.04
C THR A 404 -7.05 6.95 -8.41
N GLU A 405 -8.19 6.49 -8.95
CA GLU A 405 -9.37 7.34 -9.22
C GLU A 405 -9.79 8.13 -7.95
N ALA A 406 -9.86 7.45 -6.80
CA ALA A 406 -10.28 8.11 -5.57
C ALA A 406 -9.28 9.19 -5.11
N TYR A 407 -7.98 8.98 -5.28
CA TYR A 407 -6.95 9.99 -5.02
C TYR A 407 -7.12 11.20 -5.95
N ASP A 408 -7.29 10.96 -7.24
CA ASP A 408 -7.43 12.00 -8.25
C ASP A 408 -8.68 12.85 -7.98
N GLN A 409 -9.83 12.21 -7.79
CA GLN A 409 -11.11 12.88 -7.54
C GLN A 409 -11.11 13.70 -6.23
N ALA A 410 -10.50 13.17 -5.16
CA ALA A 410 -10.35 13.90 -3.91
C ALA A 410 -9.39 15.09 -4.01
N SER A 411 -8.57 15.14 -5.05
CA SER A 411 -7.61 16.23 -5.28
C SER A 411 -8.20 17.35 -6.15
N LEU A 412 -9.31 17.11 -6.84
CA LEU A 412 -9.96 18.13 -7.67
C LEU A 412 -10.54 19.27 -6.82
N GLY A 413 -10.23 20.51 -7.21
CA GLY A 413 -10.80 21.71 -6.58
C GLY A 413 -10.35 21.96 -5.13
N ASN A 414 -9.30 21.29 -4.66
CA ASN A 414 -8.78 21.45 -3.30
C ASN A 414 -7.81 22.64 -3.14
N GLY A 415 -7.63 23.44 -4.19
CA GLY A 415 -6.74 24.62 -4.21
C GLY A 415 -5.28 24.30 -4.50
N PHE A 416 -4.88 23.02 -4.60
CA PHE A 416 -3.49 22.63 -4.82
C PHE A 416 -2.97 23.08 -6.19
N ALA A 417 -3.77 22.87 -7.24
CA ALA A 417 -3.38 23.27 -8.59
C ALA A 417 -3.24 24.79 -8.72
N GLU A 418 -4.15 25.56 -8.11
CA GLU A 418 -4.12 27.03 -8.06
C GLU A 418 -2.91 27.54 -7.29
N GLU A 419 -2.52 26.86 -6.23
CA GLU A 419 -1.40 27.28 -5.40
C GLU A 419 -0.04 26.96 -6.01
N PHE A 420 0.13 25.77 -6.62
CA PHE A 420 1.44 25.25 -7.01
C PHE A 420 1.73 25.27 -8.51
N MET A 421 0.70 25.23 -9.38
CA MET A 421 0.92 25.23 -10.82
C MET A 421 1.12 26.65 -11.39
N TRP A 422 2.08 26.76 -12.29
CA TRP A 422 2.49 28.04 -12.87
C TRP A 422 1.41 28.80 -13.61
N SER A 423 0.63 28.12 -14.46
CA SER A 423 -0.28 28.76 -15.40
C SER A 423 -1.64 28.06 -15.51
N ASP A 424 -2.62 28.80 -16.05
CA ASP A 424 -3.95 28.24 -16.38
C ASP A 424 -3.86 27.13 -17.42
N ILE A 425 -2.88 27.20 -18.32
CA ILE A 425 -2.65 26.17 -19.35
C ILE A 425 -2.29 24.85 -18.66
N GLU A 426 -1.37 24.87 -17.69
CA GLU A 426 -0.98 23.67 -16.96
C GLU A 426 -2.11 23.14 -16.08
N ARG A 427 -2.88 24.03 -15.45
CA ARG A 427 -4.08 23.63 -14.69
C ARG A 427 -5.15 22.97 -15.56
N SER A 428 -5.40 23.54 -16.77
CA SER A 428 -6.35 22.93 -17.71
C SER A 428 -5.88 21.58 -18.20
N ARG A 429 -4.60 21.44 -18.60
CA ARG A 429 -4.03 20.15 -18.99
C ARG A 429 -4.13 19.10 -17.88
N ALA A 430 -3.80 19.47 -16.65
CA ALA A 430 -3.92 18.57 -15.52
C ALA A 430 -5.37 18.13 -15.31
N LYS A 431 -6.32 19.05 -15.38
CA LYS A 431 -7.74 18.73 -15.26
C LYS A 431 -8.22 17.75 -16.34
N ASP A 432 -7.77 17.94 -17.58
CA ASP A 432 -8.26 17.18 -18.74
C ASP A 432 -7.55 15.81 -18.87
N PHE A 433 -6.27 15.70 -18.50
CA PHE A 433 -5.44 14.55 -18.84
C PHE A 433 -4.71 13.88 -17.68
N ALA A 434 -4.61 14.50 -16.49
CA ALA A 434 -3.74 13.96 -15.43
C ALA A 434 -4.11 12.53 -15.01
N SER A 435 -5.40 12.21 -14.86
CA SER A 435 -5.81 10.85 -14.46
C SER A 435 -5.41 9.82 -15.53
N LEU A 436 -5.67 10.10 -16.81
CA LEU A 436 -5.28 9.21 -17.91
C LEU A 436 -3.76 9.04 -17.98
N THR A 437 -3.01 10.14 -17.93
CA THR A 437 -1.56 10.11 -18.12
C THR A 437 -0.84 9.52 -16.93
N ASN A 438 -1.31 9.72 -15.70
CA ASN A 438 -0.78 9.10 -14.50
C ASN A 438 -1.01 7.57 -14.53
N ASN A 439 -2.22 7.11 -14.91
CA ASN A 439 -2.49 5.69 -15.08
C ASN A 439 -1.61 5.07 -16.16
N LEU A 440 -1.47 5.75 -17.30
CA LEU A 440 -0.63 5.28 -18.40
C LEU A 440 0.86 5.26 -18.03
N HIS A 441 1.35 6.25 -17.25
CA HIS A 441 2.71 6.24 -16.72
C HIS A 441 2.93 5.01 -15.82
N THR A 442 2.00 4.74 -14.92
CA THR A 442 2.04 3.55 -14.05
C THR A 442 2.05 2.26 -14.88
N ASP A 443 1.20 2.14 -15.90
CA ASP A 443 1.17 0.98 -16.78
C ASP A 443 2.49 0.78 -17.54
N LEU A 444 3.10 1.86 -18.04
CA LEU A 444 4.41 1.81 -18.71
C LEU A 444 5.54 1.47 -17.75
N HIS A 445 5.51 2.01 -16.53
CA HIS A 445 6.45 1.70 -15.45
C HIS A 445 6.43 0.21 -15.13
N GLU A 446 5.26 -0.35 -14.89
CA GLU A 446 5.09 -1.75 -14.48
C GLU A 446 5.31 -2.73 -15.65
N CYS A 447 4.67 -2.49 -16.81
CA CYS A 447 4.71 -3.41 -17.94
C CYS A 447 6.07 -3.43 -18.66
N LEU A 448 6.67 -2.28 -18.81
CA LEU A 448 7.88 -2.09 -19.61
C LEU A 448 9.07 -1.68 -18.76
N GLY A 449 8.91 -0.74 -17.86
CA GLY A 449 9.96 -0.22 -17.00
C GLY A 449 10.72 -1.36 -16.33
N HIS A 450 10.07 -2.09 -15.43
CA HIS A 450 10.69 -3.24 -14.76
C HIS A 450 11.01 -4.39 -15.71
N GLY A 451 10.31 -4.52 -16.81
CA GLY A 451 10.50 -5.57 -17.82
C GLY A 451 11.68 -5.36 -18.76
N SER A 452 12.20 -4.14 -18.93
CA SER A 452 13.21 -3.76 -19.92
C SER A 452 14.65 -3.96 -19.43
N GLY A 453 15.61 -3.93 -20.39
CA GLY A 453 17.03 -3.96 -20.12
C GLY A 453 17.53 -5.30 -19.52
N LYS A 454 18.83 -5.53 -19.57
CA LYS A 454 19.47 -6.72 -18.99
C LYS A 454 20.77 -6.37 -18.27
N LEU A 455 21.14 -7.20 -17.29
CA LEU A 455 22.48 -7.20 -16.72
C LEU A 455 23.48 -7.82 -17.69
N LEU A 456 24.72 -7.35 -17.67
CA LEU A 456 25.80 -8.03 -18.38
C LEU A 456 26.15 -9.37 -17.70
N PRO A 457 26.68 -10.34 -18.44
CA PRO A 457 27.08 -11.63 -17.87
C PRO A 457 28.08 -11.45 -16.71
N GLY A 458 27.78 -12.12 -15.58
CA GLY A 458 28.63 -12.09 -14.38
C GLY A 458 28.43 -10.89 -13.45
N VAL A 459 27.51 -10.00 -13.75
CA VAL A 459 27.14 -8.90 -12.85
C VAL A 459 26.20 -9.43 -11.76
N ASP A 460 26.57 -9.16 -10.50
CA ASP A 460 25.74 -9.46 -9.35
C ASP A 460 24.47 -8.57 -9.37
N PRO A 461 23.25 -9.14 -9.34
CA PRO A 461 22.00 -8.35 -9.26
C PRO A 461 21.95 -7.36 -8.10
N ASP A 462 22.64 -7.68 -6.99
CA ASP A 462 22.68 -6.86 -5.78
C ASP A 462 23.92 -5.93 -5.73
N ALA A 463 24.67 -5.79 -6.84
CA ALA A 463 25.89 -4.98 -6.89
C ALA A 463 25.69 -3.53 -6.43
N LEU A 464 24.51 -2.94 -6.65
CA LEU A 464 24.19 -1.56 -6.28
C LEU A 464 23.82 -1.40 -4.81
N LYS A 465 23.64 -2.47 -4.05
CA LYS A 465 23.37 -2.48 -2.61
C LYS A 465 22.22 -1.52 -2.23
N ALA A 466 22.44 -0.64 -1.25
CA ALA A 466 21.44 0.32 -0.75
C ALA A 466 20.90 1.32 -1.81
N TYR A 467 21.57 1.46 -2.95
CA TYR A 467 21.14 2.34 -4.03
C TYR A 467 20.31 1.62 -5.09
N GLY A 468 20.27 0.28 -5.05
CA GLY A 468 19.65 -0.57 -6.06
C GLY A 468 18.16 -0.25 -6.27
N SER A 469 17.39 -0.11 -5.20
CA SER A 469 15.96 0.21 -5.30
C SER A 469 15.71 1.57 -5.96
N THR A 470 16.42 2.62 -5.53
CA THR A 470 16.26 3.96 -6.13
C THR A 470 16.63 3.97 -7.62
N ILE A 471 17.70 3.26 -8.02
CA ILE A 471 18.12 3.16 -9.42
C ILE A 471 17.10 2.37 -10.25
N GLU A 472 16.53 1.29 -9.70
CA GLU A 472 15.51 0.51 -10.39
C GLU A 472 14.22 1.30 -10.61
N GLU A 473 13.72 1.98 -9.57
CA GLU A 473 12.54 2.82 -9.66
C GLU A 473 12.74 4.00 -10.63
N ALA A 474 13.92 4.62 -10.60
CA ALA A 474 14.26 5.67 -11.55
C ALA A 474 14.33 5.16 -13.01
N ARG A 475 14.78 3.94 -13.21
CA ARG A 475 14.82 3.30 -14.53
C ARG A 475 13.41 3.04 -15.05
N ALA A 476 12.52 2.53 -14.21
CA ALA A 476 11.15 2.22 -14.58
C ALA A 476 10.35 3.50 -14.87
N ASP A 477 10.43 4.52 -14.01
CA ASP A 477 9.80 5.83 -14.24
C ASP A 477 10.31 6.51 -15.51
N LEU A 478 11.63 6.51 -15.74
CA LEU A 478 12.22 7.11 -16.96
C LEU A 478 11.79 6.40 -18.24
N PHE A 479 11.62 5.08 -18.19
CA PHE A 479 11.11 4.35 -19.33
C PHE A 479 9.69 4.80 -19.67
N GLY A 480 8.82 4.89 -18.66
CA GLY A 480 7.47 5.45 -18.80
C GLY A 480 7.47 6.89 -19.32
N LEU A 481 8.22 7.78 -18.70
CA LEU A 481 8.32 9.19 -19.09
C LEU A 481 8.86 9.35 -20.52
N TYR A 482 9.91 8.64 -20.89
CA TYR A 482 10.47 8.75 -22.23
C TYR A 482 9.46 8.38 -23.32
N TYR A 483 8.69 7.32 -23.10
CA TYR A 483 7.70 6.87 -24.07
C TYR A 483 6.37 7.63 -24.00
N MET A 484 6.01 8.18 -22.87
CA MET A 484 4.81 9.01 -22.74
C MET A 484 4.73 10.14 -23.80
N GLY A 485 5.87 10.77 -24.11
CA GLY A 485 6.00 11.79 -25.16
C GLY A 485 6.30 11.25 -26.54
N ASP A 486 6.25 9.92 -26.79
CA ASP A 486 6.50 9.33 -28.10
C ASP A 486 5.24 9.30 -28.96
N PRO A 487 5.33 9.66 -30.27
CA PRO A 487 4.20 9.55 -31.20
C PRO A 487 3.54 8.16 -31.23
N LYS A 488 4.26 7.11 -30.89
CA LYS A 488 3.77 5.74 -30.81
C LYS A 488 2.58 5.61 -29.85
N MET A 489 2.55 6.41 -28.79
CA MET A 489 1.44 6.38 -27.82
C MET A 489 0.10 6.80 -28.45
N THR A 490 0.12 7.81 -29.32
CA THR A 490 -1.06 8.24 -30.08
C THR A 490 -1.39 7.25 -31.21
N GLU A 491 -0.37 6.69 -31.90
CA GLU A 491 -0.54 5.66 -32.92
C GLU A 491 -1.25 4.42 -32.35
N LEU A 492 -0.89 4.00 -31.14
CA LEU A 492 -1.51 2.87 -30.45
C LEU A 492 -2.87 3.19 -29.83
N GLY A 493 -3.33 4.45 -29.90
CA GLY A 493 -4.59 4.89 -29.29
C GLY A 493 -4.55 4.98 -27.76
N LEU A 494 -3.35 5.01 -27.17
CA LEU A 494 -3.14 5.09 -25.70
C LEU A 494 -3.27 6.54 -25.20
N LEU A 495 -2.94 7.52 -26.02
CA LEU A 495 -3.19 8.94 -25.78
C LEU A 495 -4.15 9.52 -26.82
N PRO A 496 -5.13 10.34 -26.39
CA PRO A 496 -6.12 10.93 -27.28
C PRO A 496 -5.56 12.09 -28.10
N ASP A 497 -4.50 12.72 -27.62
CA ASP A 497 -3.93 13.95 -28.16
C ASP A 497 -2.39 13.90 -28.02
N LYS A 498 -1.68 14.47 -29.00
CA LYS A 498 -0.21 14.55 -29.03
C LYS A 498 0.40 15.40 -27.90
N ASP A 499 -0.40 16.26 -27.27
CA ASP A 499 0.02 17.17 -26.20
C ASP A 499 -0.43 16.71 -24.81
N ALA A 500 -1.22 15.63 -24.72
CA ALA A 500 -1.73 15.09 -23.46
C ALA A 500 -0.60 14.72 -22.47
N TYR A 501 0.52 14.17 -22.97
CA TYR A 501 1.67 13.78 -22.17
C TYR A 501 2.27 14.93 -21.35
N LYS A 502 2.06 16.18 -21.77
CA LYS A 502 2.58 17.37 -21.06
C LYS A 502 2.00 17.50 -19.67
N ALA A 503 0.80 16.97 -19.42
CA ALA A 503 0.20 16.94 -18.09
C ALA A 503 1.06 16.11 -17.13
N GLU A 504 1.47 14.91 -17.54
CA GLU A 504 2.33 14.03 -16.73
C GLU A 504 3.72 14.63 -16.52
N TYR A 505 4.35 15.12 -17.58
CA TYR A 505 5.67 15.75 -17.48
C TYR A 505 5.67 16.90 -16.47
N TYR A 506 4.66 17.77 -16.56
CA TYR A 506 4.56 18.90 -15.63
C TYR A 506 4.34 18.45 -14.20
N SER A 507 3.40 17.53 -13.97
CA SER A 507 3.10 17.00 -12.64
C SER A 507 4.30 16.27 -12.04
N TYR A 508 4.98 15.44 -12.82
CA TYR A 508 6.15 14.68 -12.37
C TYR A 508 7.31 15.60 -11.97
N ILE A 509 7.66 16.57 -12.82
CA ILE A 509 8.75 17.50 -12.55
C ILE A 509 8.43 18.41 -11.36
N MET A 510 7.22 18.97 -11.30
CA MET A 510 6.78 19.78 -10.16
C MET A 510 6.82 18.96 -8.85
N ASN A 511 6.39 17.72 -8.90
CA ASN A 511 6.43 16.83 -7.75
C ASN A 511 7.88 16.57 -7.29
N GLY A 512 8.74 16.14 -8.20
CA GLY A 512 10.13 15.80 -7.90
C GLY A 512 10.98 16.98 -7.42
N LEU A 513 10.74 18.18 -7.95
CA LEU A 513 11.47 19.40 -7.55
C LEU A 513 10.90 20.06 -6.29
N MET A 514 9.61 19.92 -6.00
CA MET A 514 8.95 20.77 -5.02
C MET A 514 7.88 20.08 -4.18
N THR A 515 6.79 19.58 -4.77
CA THR A 515 5.59 19.30 -3.99
C THR A 515 5.65 18.01 -3.18
N GLN A 516 6.50 17.04 -3.51
CA GLN A 516 6.73 15.86 -2.67
C GLN A 516 7.38 16.21 -1.30
N LEU A 517 8.02 17.39 -1.18
CA LEU A 517 8.63 17.85 0.08
C LEU A 517 7.60 18.00 1.21
N THR A 518 6.31 18.11 0.91
CA THR A 518 5.22 18.06 1.91
C THR A 518 5.23 16.80 2.78
N ARG A 519 5.88 15.72 2.32
CA ARG A 519 5.99 14.43 3.02
C ARG A 519 7.30 14.25 3.77
N VAL A 520 8.22 15.20 3.68
CA VAL A 520 9.51 15.18 4.36
C VAL A 520 9.42 15.96 5.67
N GLN A 521 9.93 15.39 6.75
CA GLN A 521 10.00 16.09 8.03
C GLN A 521 10.99 17.26 7.95
N PRO A 522 10.75 18.38 8.67
CA PRO A 522 11.70 19.49 8.73
C PRO A 522 13.12 19.02 9.08
N ASP A 523 14.10 19.60 8.45
CA ASP A 523 15.54 19.30 8.64
C ASP A 523 15.98 17.86 8.30
N LYS A 524 15.12 17.09 7.63
CA LYS A 524 15.45 15.75 7.15
C LYS A 524 15.75 15.73 5.65
N ASN A 525 16.50 14.72 5.24
CA ASN A 525 16.70 14.34 3.85
C ASN A 525 15.68 13.28 3.41
N ILE A 526 15.61 13.02 2.11
CA ILE A 526 14.73 12.00 1.56
C ILE A 526 15.34 10.61 1.81
N GLU A 527 14.57 9.71 2.40
CA GLU A 527 14.97 8.33 2.69
C GLU A 527 14.26 7.31 1.79
N GLU A 528 13.00 7.56 1.43
CA GLU A 528 12.15 6.63 0.68
C GLU A 528 12.54 6.58 -0.81
N ALA A 529 12.62 5.36 -1.38
CA ALA A 529 13.18 5.11 -2.72
C ALA A 529 12.42 5.81 -3.85
N HIS A 530 11.10 5.81 -3.83
CA HIS A 530 10.28 6.48 -4.86
C HIS A 530 10.35 8.00 -4.77
N MET A 531 10.56 8.56 -3.59
CA MET A 531 10.79 10.00 -3.45
C MET A 531 12.20 10.37 -3.92
N ARG A 532 13.19 9.50 -3.64
CA ARG A 532 14.58 9.68 -4.13
C ARG A 532 14.64 9.63 -5.65
N ASN A 533 13.97 8.68 -6.29
CA ASN A 533 13.98 8.57 -7.74
C ASN A 533 13.34 9.78 -8.42
N ARG A 534 12.18 10.25 -7.93
CA ARG A 534 11.51 11.44 -8.49
C ARG A 534 12.37 12.67 -8.38
N GLN A 535 12.98 12.91 -7.21
CA GLN A 535 13.89 14.02 -7.04
C GLN A 535 15.11 13.89 -7.95
N LEU A 536 15.72 12.71 -8.01
CA LEU A 536 16.89 12.43 -8.85
C LEU A 536 16.59 12.78 -10.31
N ILE A 537 15.51 12.28 -10.86
CA ILE A 537 15.11 12.55 -12.25
C ILE A 537 14.88 14.04 -12.45
N ALA A 538 14.05 14.65 -11.62
CA ALA A 538 13.67 16.05 -11.77
C ALA A 538 14.84 17.03 -11.64
N TYR A 539 15.71 16.83 -10.63
CA TYR A 539 16.91 17.69 -10.45
C TYR A 539 17.96 17.45 -11.52
N TRP A 540 18.18 16.22 -11.96
CA TRP A 540 19.14 15.94 -13.01
C TRP A 540 18.73 16.59 -14.34
N VAL A 541 17.48 16.45 -14.77
CA VAL A 541 17.02 17.08 -16.01
C VAL A 541 16.96 18.60 -15.89
N TYR A 542 16.63 19.13 -14.71
CA TYR A 542 16.71 20.56 -14.43
C TYR A 542 18.13 21.08 -14.63
N GLU A 543 19.13 20.48 -13.98
CA GLU A 543 20.53 20.88 -14.08
C GLU A 543 21.06 20.74 -15.51
N LYS A 544 20.82 19.61 -16.17
CA LYS A 544 21.32 19.37 -17.53
C LYS A 544 20.61 20.17 -18.62
N GLY A 545 19.39 20.63 -18.34
CA GLY A 545 18.60 21.50 -19.21
C GLY A 545 18.81 22.99 -18.96
N MET A 546 19.63 23.38 -18.00
CA MET A 546 19.73 24.78 -17.51
C MET A 546 20.23 25.75 -18.59
N THR A 547 21.21 25.37 -19.39
CA THR A 547 21.75 26.18 -20.49
C THR A 547 20.71 26.51 -21.53
N ASP A 548 19.83 25.56 -21.83
CA ASP A 548 18.74 25.70 -22.81
C ASP A 548 17.45 26.21 -22.19
N LYS A 549 17.44 26.47 -20.88
CA LYS A 549 16.25 26.86 -20.11
C LYS A 549 15.06 25.90 -20.30
N VAL A 550 15.33 24.61 -20.36
CA VAL A 550 14.29 23.59 -20.54
C VAL A 550 13.28 23.64 -19.39
N ILE A 551 13.79 23.75 -18.18
CA ILE A 551 13.03 23.96 -16.94
C ILE A 551 13.59 25.21 -16.25
N GLU A 552 12.72 26.07 -15.74
CA GLU A 552 13.10 27.18 -14.90
C GLU A 552 12.36 27.10 -13.55
N ILE A 553 13.08 27.46 -12.48
CA ILE A 553 12.49 27.70 -11.16
C ILE A 553 12.39 29.21 -11.01
N VAL A 554 11.16 29.73 -10.97
CA VAL A 554 10.88 31.16 -10.98
C VAL A 554 10.13 31.57 -9.71
N LYS A 555 10.21 32.85 -9.36
CA LYS A 555 9.43 33.46 -8.27
C LYS A 555 8.38 34.42 -8.83
N ARG A 556 7.15 34.31 -8.30
CA ARG A 556 6.04 35.23 -8.51
C ARG A 556 5.32 35.42 -7.19
N ASP A 557 5.15 36.69 -6.76
CA ASP A 557 4.50 37.02 -5.49
C ASP A 557 5.11 36.25 -4.29
N GLU A 558 6.45 36.28 -4.21
CA GLU A 558 7.27 35.55 -3.20
C GLU A 558 7.12 34.04 -3.18
N LYS A 559 6.38 33.44 -4.11
CA LYS A 559 6.18 32.00 -4.24
C LYS A 559 7.03 31.42 -5.37
N THR A 560 7.62 30.28 -5.11
CA THR A 560 8.41 29.50 -6.07
C THR A 560 7.51 28.64 -6.95
N TYR A 561 7.80 28.61 -8.26
CA TYR A 561 7.10 27.81 -9.24
C TYR A 561 8.06 27.13 -10.19
N VAL A 562 7.63 25.98 -10.72
CA VAL A 562 8.31 25.26 -11.80
C VAL A 562 7.68 25.64 -13.13
N VAL A 563 8.50 25.94 -14.12
CA VAL A 563 8.09 26.28 -15.50
C VAL A 563 8.82 25.35 -16.46
N ILE A 564 8.09 24.66 -17.32
CA ILE A 564 8.66 23.85 -18.40
C ILE A 564 8.49 24.63 -19.71
N ASN A 565 9.61 25.03 -20.31
CA ASN A 565 9.62 25.80 -21.55
C ASN A 565 9.71 24.94 -22.80
N ASP A 566 10.34 23.75 -22.71
CA ASP A 566 10.59 22.89 -23.87
C ASP A 566 10.40 21.41 -23.49
N TYR A 567 9.21 20.90 -23.79
CA TYR A 567 8.83 19.51 -23.49
C TYR A 567 9.56 18.47 -24.37
N GLU A 568 9.93 18.81 -25.59
CA GLU A 568 10.67 17.93 -26.49
C GLU A 568 12.13 17.74 -26.04
N LYS A 569 12.78 18.86 -25.65
CA LYS A 569 14.11 18.76 -25.04
C LYS A 569 14.06 18.03 -23.70
N LEU A 570 13.02 18.22 -22.88
CA LEU A 570 12.83 17.47 -21.65
C LEU A 570 12.77 15.96 -21.90
N ARG A 571 11.99 15.52 -22.92
CA ARG A 571 11.97 14.13 -23.35
C ARG A 571 13.37 13.61 -23.71
N THR A 572 14.13 14.41 -24.45
CA THR A 572 15.52 14.08 -24.80
C THR A 572 16.41 13.89 -23.57
N LEU A 573 16.22 14.73 -22.55
CA LEU A 573 16.95 14.60 -21.28
C LEU A 573 16.55 13.35 -20.50
N PHE A 574 15.27 13.00 -20.47
CA PHE A 574 14.81 11.71 -19.91
C PHE A 574 15.50 10.51 -20.58
N GLY A 575 15.58 10.52 -21.92
CA GLY A 575 16.27 9.48 -22.66
C GLY A 575 17.77 9.37 -22.33
N ARG A 576 18.45 10.49 -22.17
CA ARG A 576 19.86 10.50 -21.77
C ARG A 576 20.08 9.94 -20.36
N LEU A 577 19.22 10.30 -19.42
CA LEU A 577 19.29 9.79 -18.05
C LEU A 577 18.93 8.31 -18.00
N LEU A 578 17.93 7.87 -18.76
CA LEU A 578 17.57 6.45 -18.88
C LEU A 578 18.75 5.61 -19.38
N ALA A 579 19.45 6.06 -20.40
CA ALA A 579 20.63 5.39 -20.92
C ALA A 579 21.74 5.23 -19.86
N GLU A 580 22.01 6.29 -19.09
CA GLU A 580 23.00 6.25 -18.02
C GLU A 580 22.58 5.36 -16.84
N ILE A 581 21.33 5.43 -16.40
CA ILE A 581 20.81 4.57 -15.34
C ILE A 581 20.83 3.10 -15.76
N GLN A 582 20.46 2.79 -17.01
CA GLN A 582 20.54 1.43 -17.52
C GLN A 582 21.99 0.95 -17.58
N ARG A 583 22.94 1.78 -17.99
CA ARG A 583 24.37 1.46 -17.95
C ARG A 583 24.82 1.10 -16.53
N ILE A 584 24.53 1.96 -15.56
CA ILE A 584 24.85 1.75 -14.14
C ILE A 584 24.32 0.39 -13.66
N LYS A 585 23.04 0.12 -13.91
CA LYS A 585 22.41 -1.14 -13.51
C LYS A 585 23.03 -2.33 -14.22
N SER A 586 23.18 -2.27 -15.56
CA SER A 586 23.65 -3.37 -16.38
C SER A 586 25.09 -3.78 -16.08
N THR A 587 25.93 -2.84 -15.65
CA THR A 587 27.34 -3.07 -15.31
C THR A 587 27.59 -3.30 -13.83
N GLY A 588 26.57 -3.10 -12.96
CA GLY A 588 26.74 -3.14 -11.51
C GLY A 588 27.64 -2.01 -10.97
N ASP A 589 27.65 -0.84 -11.64
CA ASP A 589 28.47 0.32 -11.27
C ASP A 589 27.97 0.98 -9.98
N PHE A 590 28.44 0.45 -8.85
CA PHE A 590 28.08 0.93 -7.52
C PHE A 590 28.42 2.42 -7.30
N GLU A 591 29.64 2.84 -7.70
CA GLU A 591 30.06 4.23 -7.49
C GLU A 591 29.30 5.21 -8.39
N GLY A 592 28.95 4.82 -9.60
CA GLY A 592 28.07 5.59 -10.49
C GLY A 592 26.68 5.72 -9.88
N GLY A 593 26.09 4.63 -9.41
CA GLY A 593 24.79 4.63 -8.75
C GLY A 593 24.74 5.46 -7.48
N LYS A 594 25.73 5.29 -6.60
CA LYS A 594 25.90 6.09 -5.39
C LYS A 594 26.01 7.58 -5.70
N THR A 595 26.90 7.95 -6.62
CA THR A 595 27.12 9.34 -7.00
C THR A 595 25.85 10.01 -7.53
N LEU A 596 25.09 9.28 -8.37
CA LEU A 596 23.85 9.78 -8.94
C LEU A 596 22.79 10.01 -7.87
N VAL A 597 22.56 9.02 -7.01
CA VAL A 597 21.55 9.10 -5.95
C VAL A 597 21.89 10.14 -4.90
N GLU A 598 23.14 10.19 -4.40
CA GLU A 598 23.57 11.13 -3.37
C GLU A 598 23.55 12.58 -3.86
N ASN A 599 23.90 12.83 -5.13
CA ASN A 599 23.92 14.19 -5.67
C ASN A 599 22.53 14.71 -5.99
N TYR A 600 21.61 13.86 -6.45
CA TYR A 600 20.32 14.30 -7.01
C TYR A 600 19.10 13.82 -6.23
N GLY A 601 19.16 12.69 -5.50
CA GLY A 601 17.98 12.06 -4.91
C GLY A 601 17.80 12.29 -3.41
N VAL A 602 18.84 12.66 -2.68
CA VAL A 602 18.82 12.62 -1.20
C VAL A 602 18.63 13.99 -0.57
N LYS A 603 19.38 14.98 -1.00
CA LYS A 603 19.48 16.29 -0.34
C LYS A 603 18.26 17.17 -0.62
N VAL A 604 17.69 17.74 0.44
CA VAL A 604 16.55 18.65 0.36
C VAL A 604 17.03 20.11 0.38
N ASN A 605 16.48 20.92 -0.53
CA ASN A 605 16.64 22.36 -0.48
C ASN A 605 15.80 22.93 0.67
N GLN A 606 16.42 23.19 1.82
CA GLN A 606 15.74 23.58 3.06
C GLN A 606 14.90 24.88 2.93
N PRO A 607 15.38 25.96 2.30
CA PRO A 607 14.55 27.16 2.09
C PRO A 607 13.29 26.88 1.28
N LEU A 608 13.37 26.09 0.21
CA LEU A 608 12.23 25.68 -0.60
C LEU A 608 11.29 24.76 0.18
N HIS A 609 11.85 23.86 0.99
CA HIS A 609 11.08 22.95 1.83
C HIS A 609 10.19 23.73 2.81
N VAL A 610 10.76 24.71 3.52
CA VAL A 610 10.00 25.56 4.44
C VAL A 610 8.87 26.28 3.69
N GLU A 611 9.17 26.89 2.53
CA GLU A 611 8.16 27.58 1.71
C GLU A 611 7.02 26.62 1.32
N VAL A 612 7.35 25.42 0.83
CA VAL A 612 6.36 24.44 0.40
C VAL A 612 5.48 23.99 1.56
N LEU A 613 6.05 23.72 2.73
CA LEU A 613 5.30 23.34 3.93
C LEU A 613 4.34 24.45 4.37
N GLU A 614 4.79 25.72 4.36
CA GLU A 614 3.94 26.84 4.73
C GLU A 614 2.77 27.04 3.74
N ARG A 615 3.03 26.92 2.45
CA ARG A 615 2.02 27.01 1.39
C ARG A 615 1.00 25.88 1.51
N TYR A 616 1.47 24.65 1.70
CA TYR A 616 0.63 23.47 1.87
C TYR A 616 -0.25 23.57 3.12
N LYS A 617 0.33 24.04 4.23
CA LYS A 617 -0.40 24.27 5.48
C LYS A 617 -1.58 25.24 5.32
N LYS A 618 -1.43 26.29 4.51
CA LYS A 618 -2.51 27.27 4.22
C LYS A 618 -3.69 26.63 3.48
N LEU A 619 -3.43 25.62 2.66
CA LEU A 619 -4.48 24.85 1.98
C LEU A 619 -5.24 23.92 2.92
N ASN A 620 -4.70 23.69 4.12
CA ASN A 620 -5.28 22.74 5.08
C ASN A 620 -5.53 21.35 4.47
N LEU A 621 -4.62 20.87 3.60
CA LEU A 621 -4.67 19.54 3.01
C LEU A 621 -3.96 18.53 3.91
N ALA A 622 -4.52 17.33 4.01
CA ALA A 622 -3.89 16.23 4.72
C ALA A 622 -2.82 15.58 3.82
N PRO A 623 -1.55 15.45 4.29
CA PRO A 623 -0.49 14.80 3.52
C PRO A 623 -0.67 13.29 3.38
N TYR A 624 -1.44 12.67 4.27
CA TYR A 624 -1.70 11.23 4.29
C TYR A 624 -3.17 10.93 4.07
N ARG A 625 -3.42 9.82 3.42
CA ARG A 625 -4.77 9.36 3.11
C ARG A 625 -4.96 7.90 3.47
N GLY A 626 -6.17 7.56 3.89
CA GLY A 626 -6.63 6.20 4.11
C GLY A 626 -8.00 6.02 3.49
N PHE A 627 -8.54 4.80 3.55
CA PHE A 627 -9.79 4.45 2.92
C PHE A 627 -10.79 3.84 3.89
N VAL A 628 -12.07 3.96 3.54
CA VAL A 628 -13.13 3.09 4.03
C VAL A 628 -13.55 2.15 2.91
N ASN A 629 -13.76 0.89 3.27
CA ASN A 629 -14.24 -0.12 2.35
C ASN A 629 -15.75 0.04 2.08
N PRO A 630 -16.24 -0.32 0.90
CA PRO A 630 -17.67 -0.53 0.69
C PRO A 630 -18.20 -1.70 1.54
N VAL A 631 -19.50 -1.70 1.78
CA VAL A 631 -20.20 -2.75 2.55
C VAL A 631 -20.96 -3.64 1.58
N TYR A 632 -20.68 -4.94 1.63
CA TYR A 632 -21.33 -5.95 0.80
C TYR A 632 -22.38 -6.69 1.61
N THR A 633 -23.59 -6.86 1.03
CA THR A 633 -24.71 -7.55 1.68
C THR A 633 -25.33 -8.55 0.73
N LEU A 634 -25.55 -9.78 1.20
CA LEU A 634 -26.26 -10.80 0.45
C LEU A 634 -27.75 -10.42 0.35
N VAL A 635 -28.26 -10.35 -0.87
CA VAL A 635 -29.68 -10.17 -1.16
C VAL A 635 -30.28 -11.56 -1.33
N LYS A 636 -31.33 -11.85 -0.59
CA LYS A 636 -32.04 -13.16 -0.65
C LYS A 636 -33.45 -13.00 -1.21
N ASN A 637 -33.89 -13.98 -1.95
CA ASN A 637 -35.25 -14.06 -2.45
C ASN A 637 -36.21 -14.64 -1.38
N GLU A 638 -37.50 -14.76 -1.71
CA GLU A 638 -38.53 -15.27 -0.82
C GLU A 638 -38.28 -16.74 -0.37
N LYS A 639 -37.42 -17.47 -1.06
CA LYS A 639 -37.02 -18.85 -0.73
C LYS A 639 -35.71 -18.91 0.07
N ASP A 640 -35.26 -17.79 0.64
CA ASP A 640 -33.99 -17.67 1.37
C ASP A 640 -32.73 -18.02 0.56
N MET A 641 -32.84 -18.05 -0.78
CA MET A 641 -31.70 -18.25 -1.68
C MET A 641 -31.09 -16.92 -2.05
N ILE A 642 -29.76 -16.87 -2.16
CA ILE A 642 -29.03 -15.69 -2.61
C ILE A 642 -29.47 -15.37 -4.06
N SER A 643 -29.96 -14.18 -4.27
CA SER A 643 -30.38 -13.67 -5.59
C SER A 643 -29.46 -12.58 -6.12
N ASP A 644 -28.71 -11.91 -5.25
CA ASP A 644 -27.71 -10.90 -5.62
C ASP A 644 -26.79 -10.55 -4.44
N VAL A 645 -25.78 -9.72 -4.71
CA VAL A 645 -24.93 -9.07 -3.71
C VAL A 645 -24.98 -7.56 -3.94
N SER A 646 -25.46 -6.81 -2.97
CA SER A 646 -25.52 -5.35 -3.03
C SER A 646 -24.30 -4.69 -2.40
N ILE A 647 -23.93 -3.51 -2.90
CA ILE A 647 -22.87 -2.66 -2.36
C ILE A 647 -23.47 -1.39 -1.77
N SER A 648 -22.99 -0.99 -0.59
CA SER A 648 -23.31 0.31 0.04
C SER A 648 -22.03 1.09 0.31
N TYR A 649 -22.09 2.41 0.12
CA TYR A 649 -21.01 3.37 0.35
C TYR A 649 -21.33 4.37 1.46
N THR A 650 -22.33 4.09 2.30
CA THR A 650 -22.84 5.05 3.27
C THR A 650 -22.10 5.05 4.61
N GLU A 651 -21.34 3.99 4.90
CA GLU A 651 -20.65 3.83 6.17
C GLU A 651 -19.51 4.84 6.33
N GLY A 652 -19.41 5.45 7.50
CA GLY A 652 -18.33 6.37 7.87
C GLY A 652 -17.13 5.63 8.48
N TYR A 653 -16.01 6.35 8.68
CA TYR A 653 -14.76 5.77 9.17
C TYR A 653 -14.90 5.17 10.58
N VAL A 654 -15.51 5.92 11.50
CA VAL A 654 -15.76 5.47 12.89
C VAL A 654 -16.70 4.27 12.91
N ASP A 655 -17.81 4.36 12.18
CA ASP A 655 -18.81 3.29 12.15
C ASP A 655 -18.25 2.00 11.61
N GLN A 656 -17.42 2.08 10.54
CA GLN A 656 -16.77 0.92 9.96
C GLN A 656 -15.81 0.25 10.93
N HIS A 657 -14.95 1.00 11.60
CA HIS A 657 -14.00 0.44 12.56
C HIS A 657 -14.69 -0.19 13.78
N LEU A 658 -15.76 0.43 14.27
CA LEU A 658 -16.56 -0.12 15.38
C LEU A 658 -17.32 -1.39 14.94
N ARG A 659 -17.88 -1.40 13.73
CA ARG A 659 -18.50 -2.61 13.17
C ARG A 659 -17.46 -3.73 12.99
N TYR A 660 -16.30 -3.43 12.45
CA TYR A 660 -15.21 -4.41 12.31
C TYR A 660 -14.75 -4.95 13.66
N SER A 661 -14.67 -4.11 14.69
CA SER A 661 -14.34 -4.55 16.04
C SER A 661 -15.41 -5.42 16.67
N LYS A 662 -16.67 -5.24 16.32
CA LYS A 662 -17.77 -6.09 16.75
C LYS A 662 -17.80 -7.43 15.99
N ASP A 663 -17.63 -7.40 14.67
CA ASP A 663 -17.95 -8.54 13.81
C ASP A 663 -16.72 -9.43 13.54
N TYR A 664 -15.48 -8.87 13.55
CA TYR A 664 -14.24 -9.53 13.13
C TYR A 664 -13.13 -9.53 14.18
N SER A 665 -13.44 -9.28 15.47
CA SER A 665 -12.47 -9.40 16.56
C SER A 665 -12.36 -10.85 17.02
N ARG A 666 -11.37 -11.56 16.48
CA ARG A 666 -11.18 -13.00 16.74
C ARG A 666 -10.09 -13.30 17.76
N LEU A 667 -9.07 -12.47 17.85
CA LEU A 667 -7.93 -12.73 18.72
C LEU A 667 -8.14 -12.21 20.14
N PRO A 668 -7.60 -12.86 21.17
CA PRO A 668 -7.52 -12.28 22.51
C PRO A 668 -6.60 -11.04 22.50
N THR A 669 -6.54 -10.33 23.62
CA THR A 669 -5.68 -9.16 23.77
C THR A 669 -4.21 -9.49 24.06
N ASN A 670 -3.92 -10.75 24.33
CA ASN A 670 -2.57 -11.29 24.54
C ASN A 670 -2.46 -12.58 23.72
N ASN A 671 -1.54 -12.61 22.76
CA ASN A 671 -1.30 -13.73 21.85
C ASN A 671 0.10 -14.30 21.98
#